data_063815bd83ff43d7fd2d0a7da33da961
#
_entry.id   063815bd83ff43d7fd2d0a7da33da961
#
_cell.length_a   1.000
_cell.length_b   1.000
_cell.length_c   1.000
_cell.angle_alpha   90.00
_cell.angle_beta   90.00
_cell.angle_gamma   90.00
#
_symmetry.space_group_name_H-M   'P 1'
#
loop_
_entity.id
_entity.type
_entity.pdbx_description
1 polymer ?
#
loop_
_entity_poly.entity_id
_entity_poly.type
_entity_poly.pdbx_seq_one_letter_code
_entity_poly.pdbx_strand_id
1 'polypeptide(L)'
;MSLPRVSALALAPLVVAALIAPLPPVAAAAGPDPVPTSGQGRPSDSPGPGSGGRPPACGNASDPAWAPSSTRFGEADGYDPYVGNGYLGHRVPATGAGYAATGEKTGWPLYTPRYDGAFVSGLYAADPAVAEGREAIAALPSWTGIEVGVGKETLGPDTPAGRISHYRQTVFLSCGLVRTSLRWTTADGRATDLTYEVLADRSDVHTGAVRLRMTPRWSGAATVTGRLDERGARRITLRENGTFRTLGTKVEGAVAQAMRRGSGVVETLRPGASPRATPVRADRTYTFEKYVGVDTALTSRAPAEDAREAAHRAARRGWDRVFAANEAAWREAWSADVLVPGDRALQGWLRSAQYGLLANTRRGSSDSVAPAGLTSDNYAGLVFWDAETWMFPGLLATRPELARSVVEYRYRTRGAARANAGKLGHDGLFYPWTSASRGRLDSECHSVDPPHCLTQNHLQGDVSLAVWQYYLATGDRDWLAARGWPLLKGIADFWRSRATANPDGSYSVNDVAGPDEYSNGVDDGVFTNAVAATALRNATRAARILGRTPPAEWNRVADRLRIPYDAEKKVFLQYAGYNGSTIKQADTVLLTYPLEWPMEPGAAAATLDYYAARTDPDGPAMTDSVHAIDAAAIGEPGCSAYTYLQRSVRPFMRGPYDLFSEARGDKAGSEDPLSGFPADDFLTGKGGFLQVFTHGLTGLRLREDGVRLDPTLPPQLHEGVTLKGLRFRDAAYEVVIGPRTTTVRLTSGTPFTVHTAQGPRRLATTLTLPTRRPDLVPTADAARCRPVTATSEAPGLYAEAAVDGSPATSWSPDGAAGSLTVDLGPRPLRITAVTPRWSDVPPASHTLETSLDGRFWRPFLAGDTARKVRVTVRSQDPEKPAGVAELRVEADGR
;
A
#
# COMPACT_ATOMS: atom_id res chain seq x y z
N MET A 1 29.42 54.97 -9.37
CA MET A 1 30.29 54.46 -8.29
C MET A 1 30.32 52.96 -8.39
N SER A 2 31.51 52.43 -8.64
CA SER A 2 31.79 51.10 -9.15
C SER A 2 31.64 50.00 -8.09
N LEU A 3 31.00 48.88 -8.46
CA LEU A 3 31.02 47.59 -7.73
C LEU A 3 32.29 46.80 -8.10
N PRO A 4 32.96 46.12 -7.17
CA PRO A 4 34.04 45.21 -7.52
C PRO A 4 33.55 43.80 -7.84
N ARG A 5 34.12 43.26 -8.91
CA ARG A 5 34.01 41.84 -9.33
C ARG A 5 34.80 40.97 -8.33
N VAL A 6 34.18 39.86 -7.89
CA VAL A 6 34.86 38.78 -7.18
C VAL A 6 35.10 37.64 -8.17
N SER A 7 36.36 37.23 -8.27
CA SER A 7 36.87 36.19 -9.16
C SER A 7 36.51 34.82 -8.64
N ALA A 8 36.09 33.93 -9.55
CA ALA A 8 35.92 32.50 -9.32
C ALA A 8 37.27 31.81 -9.18
N LEU A 9 37.49 31.09 -8.08
CA LEU A 9 38.59 30.12 -7.94
C LEU A 9 38.05 28.72 -8.27
N ALA A 10 38.66 28.13 -9.26
CA ALA A 10 38.47 26.74 -9.63
C ALA A 10 39.18 25.82 -8.62
N LEU A 11 38.49 24.92 -8.00
CA LEU A 11 39.04 23.79 -7.23
C LEU A 11 39.09 22.55 -8.12
N ALA A 12 40.31 22.02 -8.33
CA ALA A 12 40.55 20.75 -9.00
C ALA A 12 40.30 19.57 -8.04
N PRO A 13 39.85 18.42 -8.52
CA PRO A 13 39.67 17.26 -7.67
C PRO A 13 40.99 16.56 -7.37
N LEU A 14 41.26 16.30 -6.10
CA LEU A 14 42.33 15.42 -5.63
C LEU A 14 41.87 13.98 -5.77
N VAL A 15 42.54 13.23 -6.63
CA VAL A 15 42.42 11.77 -6.70
C VAL A 15 43.25 11.18 -5.57
N VAL A 16 42.62 10.55 -4.62
CA VAL A 16 43.26 9.69 -3.61
C VAL A 16 43.17 8.25 -4.11
N ALA A 17 44.30 7.71 -4.52
CA ALA A 17 44.43 6.29 -4.83
C ALA A 17 44.52 5.49 -3.53
N ALA A 18 43.50 4.73 -3.16
CA ALA A 18 43.55 3.74 -2.09
C ALA A 18 44.01 2.40 -2.65
N LEU A 19 45.08 1.87 -2.11
CA LEU A 19 45.62 0.53 -2.36
C LEU A 19 44.63 -0.52 -1.82
N ILE A 20 44.07 -1.32 -2.71
CA ILE A 20 43.21 -2.47 -2.37
C ILE A 20 44.12 -3.70 -2.20
N ALA A 21 44.16 -4.25 -0.99
CA ALA A 21 44.69 -5.58 -0.75
C ALA A 21 43.60 -6.64 -0.99
N PRO A 22 43.88 -7.80 -1.59
CA PRO A 22 42.82 -8.78 -1.89
C PRO A 22 42.38 -9.51 -0.60
N LEU A 23 41.07 -9.56 -0.39
CA LEU A 23 40.43 -10.42 0.60
C LEU A 23 40.32 -11.87 0.08
N PRO A 24 40.37 -12.86 0.95
CA PRO A 24 40.21 -14.25 0.55
C PRO A 24 38.80 -14.60 0.11
N PRO A 25 38.60 -15.61 -0.75
CA PRO A 25 37.30 -15.93 -1.30
C PRO A 25 36.32 -16.42 -0.22
N VAL A 26 35.16 -15.80 -0.16
CA VAL A 26 34.02 -16.27 0.61
C VAL A 26 33.43 -17.49 -0.11
N ALA A 27 33.26 -18.58 0.61
CA ALA A 27 32.65 -19.80 0.11
C ALA A 27 31.18 -19.50 -0.30
N ALA A 28 30.83 -19.89 -1.54
CA ALA A 28 29.48 -19.80 -2.05
C ALA A 28 28.51 -20.57 -1.13
N ALA A 29 27.51 -19.87 -0.62
CA ALA A 29 26.39 -20.49 0.06
C ALA A 29 25.57 -21.24 -1.00
N ALA A 30 25.29 -22.52 -0.72
CA ALA A 30 24.46 -23.38 -1.55
C ALA A 30 23.05 -22.76 -1.65
N GLY A 31 22.56 -22.66 -2.87
CA GLY A 31 21.19 -22.24 -3.15
C GLY A 31 20.16 -23.20 -2.54
N PRO A 32 18.93 -22.75 -2.33
CA PRO A 32 17.88 -23.59 -1.77
C PRO A 32 17.53 -24.75 -2.70
N ASP A 33 17.45 -25.95 -2.10
CA ASP A 33 17.00 -27.16 -2.78
C ASP A 33 15.62 -26.99 -3.42
N PRO A 34 15.36 -27.62 -4.59
CA PRO A 34 14.07 -27.57 -5.24
C PRO A 34 13.00 -28.25 -4.37
N VAL A 35 11.87 -27.59 -4.23
CA VAL A 35 10.67 -28.09 -3.55
C VAL A 35 10.28 -29.44 -4.17
N PRO A 36 10.12 -30.52 -3.38
CA PRO A 36 9.71 -31.81 -3.92
C PRO A 36 8.26 -31.74 -4.43
N THR A 37 8.08 -32.10 -5.69
CA THR A 37 6.75 -32.35 -6.30
C THR A 37 6.06 -33.50 -5.55
N SER A 38 5.04 -33.20 -4.80
CA SER A 38 4.22 -34.21 -4.10
C SER A 38 3.43 -35.02 -5.10
N GLY A 39 3.56 -36.34 -4.94
CA GLY A 39 2.86 -37.34 -5.74
C GLY A 39 1.33 -37.26 -5.63
N GLN A 40 0.69 -37.74 -6.69
CA GLN A 40 -0.73 -37.84 -6.85
C GLN A 40 -1.38 -38.62 -5.69
N GLY A 41 -2.07 -37.89 -4.81
CA GLY A 41 -3.04 -38.45 -3.87
C GLY A 41 -4.45 -38.36 -4.50
N ARG A 42 -5.21 -39.44 -4.40
CA ARG A 42 -6.60 -39.55 -4.88
C ARG A 42 -7.48 -38.40 -4.39
N PRO A 43 -8.46 -37.95 -5.17
CA PRO A 43 -9.35 -36.88 -4.79
C PRO A 43 -10.29 -37.36 -3.68
N SER A 44 -10.20 -36.74 -2.51
CA SER A 44 -11.21 -36.80 -1.47
C SER A 44 -11.98 -35.47 -1.48
N ASP A 45 -13.26 -35.57 -1.67
CA ASP A 45 -14.34 -34.60 -1.47
C ASP A 45 -13.96 -33.10 -1.50
N SER A 46 -14.15 -32.53 -2.67
CA SER A 46 -14.22 -31.06 -2.82
C SER A 46 -15.44 -30.53 -2.05
N PRO A 47 -15.31 -29.57 -1.15
CA PRO A 47 -16.44 -28.79 -0.67
C PRO A 47 -17.00 -27.99 -1.86
N GLY A 48 -18.29 -28.13 -2.10
CA GLY A 48 -18.99 -27.44 -3.18
C GLY A 48 -18.81 -25.91 -3.14
N PRO A 49 -19.03 -25.22 -4.28
CA PRO A 49 -18.92 -23.76 -4.37
C PRO A 49 -20.08 -23.11 -3.64
N GLY A 50 -19.86 -22.71 -2.37
CA GLY A 50 -20.94 -22.10 -1.60
C GLY A 50 -20.71 -21.77 -0.14
N SER A 51 -19.47 -21.46 0.30
CA SER A 51 -19.28 -20.77 1.58
C SER A 51 -18.66 -19.41 1.34
N GLY A 52 -19.48 -18.46 0.93
CA GLY A 52 -19.13 -17.05 0.82
C GLY A 52 -18.55 -16.52 2.13
N GLY A 53 -17.24 -16.31 2.14
CA GLY A 53 -16.36 -16.16 3.25
C GLY A 53 -16.78 -15.14 4.31
N ARG A 54 -17.32 -15.65 5.39
CA ARG A 54 -17.25 -14.99 6.68
C ARG A 54 -15.81 -15.15 7.16
N PRO A 55 -15.16 -14.06 7.70
CA PRO A 55 -13.82 -14.21 8.25
C PRO A 55 -13.77 -15.36 9.27
N PRO A 56 -12.71 -16.17 9.29
CA PRO A 56 -12.59 -17.26 10.24
C PRO A 56 -12.56 -16.73 11.67
N ALA A 57 -12.94 -17.55 12.63
CA ALA A 57 -12.81 -17.24 14.04
C ALA A 57 -11.34 -16.92 14.37
N CYS A 58 -11.15 -15.89 15.16
CA CYS A 58 -9.83 -15.40 15.54
C CYS A 58 -8.99 -16.47 16.21
N GLY A 59 -7.73 -16.58 15.79
CA GLY A 59 -6.76 -17.50 16.37
C GLY A 59 -6.90 -18.97 15.94
N ASN A 60 -7.91 -19.30 15.11
CA ASN A 60 -8.15 -20.65 14.61
C ASN A 60 -7.96 -20.78 13.09
N ALA A 61 -7.61 -19.70 12.39
CA ALA A 61 -7.36 -19.74 10.96
C ALA A 61 -6.10 -20.57 10.66
N SER A 62 -6.26 -21.58 9.80
CA SER A 62 -5.16 -22.36 9.24
C SER A 62 -4.85 -21.95 7.79
N ASP A 63 -5.72 -21.16 7.16
CA ASP A 63 -5.54 -20.62 5.82
C ASP A 63 -4.49 -19.51 5.86
N PRO A 64 -3.35 -19.65 5.16
CA PRO A 64 -2.30 -18.61 5.11
C PRO A 64 -2.81 -17.26 4.64
N ALA A 65 -3.83 -17.20 3.80
CA ALA A 65 -4.44 -15.96 3.35
C ALA A 65 -5.17 -15.19 4.48
N TRP A 66 -5.45 -15.81 5.62
CA TRP A 66 -5.96 -15.18 6.83
C TRP A 66 -4.97 -15.16 7.99
N ALA A 67 -3.93 -15.99 7.91
CA ALA A 67 -3.00 -16.22 9.00
C ALA A 67 -1.56 -16.40 8.48
N PRO A 68 -0.98 -15.37 7.82
CA PRO A 68 0.41 -15.41 7.41
C PRO A 68 1.31 -15.65 8.63
N SER A 69 2.32 -16.50 8.48
CA SER A 69 3.13 -16.94 9.63
C SER A 69 4.55 -17.32 9.26
N SER A 70 5.48 -17.10 10.20
CA SER A 70 6.83 -17.63 10.16
C SER A 70 7.02 -18.76 11.19
N THR A 71 7.85 -19.72 10.84
CA THR A 71 8.32 -20.78 11.73
C THR A 71 9.82 -20.67 12.02
N ARG A 72 10.50 -19.66 11.48
CA ARG A 72 11.92 -19.39 11.68
C ARG A 72 12.08 -18.09 12.48
N PHE A 73 12.79 -18.16 13.58
CA PHE A 73 13.07 -16.98 14.41
C PHE A 73 13.94 -15.99 13.65
N GLY A 74 13.50 -14.73 13.59
CA GLY A 74 14.21 -13.66 12.89
C GLY A 74 14.07 -13.66 11.36
N GLU A 75 13.17 -14.47 10.78
CA GLU A 75 12.94 -14.54 9.32
C GLU A 75 12.38 -13.24 8.71
N ALA A 76 11.72 -12.44 9.50
CA ALA A 76 11.04 -11.23 9.02
C ALA A 76 12.01 -10.13 8.55
N ASP A 77 13.27 -10.19 8.99
CA ASP A 77 14.33 -9.24 8.57
C ASP A 77 13.88 -7.77 8.55
N GLY A 78 13.32 -7.31 9.69
CA GLY A 78 12.81 -5.95 9.84
C GLY A 78 11.37 -5.72 9.36
N TYR A 79 10.75 -6.68 8.66
CA TYR A 79 9.33 -6.65 8.30
C TYR A 79 8.48 -7.38 9.34
N ASP A 80 8.58 -6.92 10.60
CA ASP A 80 7.85 -7.51 11.72
C ASP A 80 6.35 -7.30 11.60
N PRO A 81 5.54 -8.26 12.08
CA PRO A 81 4.08 -8.09 12.07
C PRO A 81 3.65 -7.00 13.05
N TYR A 82 2.50 -6.39 12.79
CA TYR A 82 1.98 -5.32 13.62
C TYR A 82 0.51 -5.52 14.01
N VAL A 83 0.11 -4.83 15.06
CA VAL A 83 -1.29 -4.64 15.47
C VAL A 83 -1.67 -3.17 15.36
N GLY A 84 -2.89 -2.90 14.93
CA GLY A 84 -3.40 -1.54 14.83
C GLY A 84 -4.93 -1.48 14.89
N ASN A 85 -5.49 -0.35 15.31
CA ASN A 85 -6.93 -0.14 15.41
C ASN A 85 -7.39 1.22 14.86
N GLY A 86 -6.48 1.91 14.15
CA GLY A 86 -6.70 3.24 13.59
C GLY A 86 -6.47 4.41 14.56
N TYR A 87 -6.19 4.12 15.83
CA TYR A 87 -5.72 5.09 16.82
C TYR A 87 -4.33 4.75 17.31
N LEU A 88 -4.12 3.50 17.71
CA LEU A 88 -2.88 2.96 18.26
C LEU A 88 -2.33 1.89 17.32
N GLY A 89 -1.04 1.97 16.98
CA GLY A 89 -0.31 0.96 16.22
C GLY A 89 0.98 0.57 16.91
N HIS A 90 1.38 -0.71 16.78
CA HIS A 90 2.63 -1.22 17.34
C HIS A 90 3.10 -2.47 16.59
N ARG A 91 4.39 -2.54 16.26
CA ARG A 91 5.01 -3.75 15.71
C ARG A 91 5.25 -4.77 16.83
N VAL A 92 5.23 -6.05 16.48
CA VAL A 92 5.44 -7.15 17.42
C VAL A 92 6.73 -7.88 17.03
N PRO A 93 7.80 -7.78 17.82
CA PRO A 93 9.07 -8.37 17.48
C PRO A 93 9.01 -9.91 17.47
N ALA A 94 10.01 -10.54 16.88
CA ALA A 94 10.13 -12.01 16.80
C ALA A 94 10.06 -12.69 18.19
N THR A 95 10.47 -12.03 19.26
CA THR A 95 10.32 -12.52 20.65
C THR A 95 8.88 -12.54 21.15
N GLY A 96 7.93 -11.93 20.42
CA GLY A 96 6.50 -11.94 20.70
C GLY A 96 5.99 -10.75 21.51
N ALA A 97 6.86 -10.00 22.15
CA ALA A 97 6.51 -8.81 22.94
C ALA A 97 7.77 -7.99 23.27
N GLY A 98 7.58 -6.73 23.62
CA GLY A 98 8.63 -5.85 24.06
C GLY A 98 9.16 -4.93 22.96
N TYR A 99 10.34 -4.39 23.21
CA TYR A 99 11.05 -3.49 22.31
C TYR A 99 12.12 -4.27 21.55
N ALA A 100 12.21 -4.05 20.26
CA ALA A 100 13.34 -4.50 19.46
C ALA A 100 13.87 -3.32 18.66
N ALA A 101 15.13 -2.94 18.88
CA ALA A 101 15.83 -2.02 18.00
C ALA A 101 16.24 -2.79 16.75
N THR A 102 15.91 -2.25 15.57
CA THR A 102 16.56 -2.67 14.33
C THR A 102 17.81 -1.82 14.13
N GLY A 103 18.88 -2.38 13.53
CA GLY A 103 20.10 -1.64 13.20
C GLY A 103 19.92 -0.67 12.02
N GLU A 104 18.74 -0.65 11.42
CA GLU A 104 18.41 0.15 10.25
C GLU A 104 18.07 1.60 10.61
N LYS A 105 18.17 2.47 9.63
CA LYS A 105 17.69 3.85 9.73
C LYS A 105 16.28 3.96 9.16
N THR A 106 15.54 4.95 9.67
CA THR A 106 14.32 5.40 9.00
C THR A 106 14.68 6.03 7.66
N GLY A 107 13.74 6.00 6.73
CA GLY A 107 13.86 6.70 5.47
C GLY A 107 13.72 8.22 5.59
N TRP A 108 13.69 8.84 4.41
CA TRP A 108 13.39 10.27 4.30
C TRP A 108 12.08 10.60 5.08
N PRO A 109 12.04 11.75 5.76
CA PRO A 109 13.04 12.79 5.91
C PRO A 109 13.86 12.68 7.22
N LEU A 110 13.71 11.61 7.98
CA LEU A 110 14.29 11.53 9.33
C LEU A 110 15.73 11.03 9.34
N TYR A 111 16.05 9.99 8.57
CA TYR A 111 17.37 9.33 8.51
C TYR A 111 17.97 8.99 9.90
N THR A 112 17.10 8.77 10.88
CA THR A 112 17.49 8.45 12.26
C THR A 112 17.48 6.93 12.48
N PRO A 113 18.16 6.38 13.49
CA PRO A 113 18.04 4.99 13.82
C PRO A 113 16.59 4.59 14.04
N ARG A 114 16.19 3.45 13.44
CA ARG A 114 14.84 2.93 13.52
C ARG A 114 14.56 2.33 14.89
N TYR A 115 13.43 2.66 15.47
CA TYR A 115 13.01 2.17 16.78
C TYR A 115 11.57 1.69 16.74
N ASP A 116 11.33 0.53 17.35
CA ASP A 116 10.00 -0.03 17.52
C ASP A 116 9.28 0.64 18.69
N GLY A 117 8.74 1.82 18.44
CA GLY A 117 7.83 2.52 19.35
C GLY A 117 6.38 2.24 19.02
N ALA A 118 5.49 2.74 19.86
CA ALA A 118 4.06 2.80 19.57
C ALA A 118 3.72 4.14 18.92
N PHE A 119 2.79 4.12 17.98
CA PHE A 119 2.35 5.33 17.28
C PHE A 119 0.87 5.59 17.53
N VAL A 120 0.52 6.87 17.65
CA VAL A 120 -0.86 7.33 17.82
C VAL A 120 -1.20 8.24 16.65
N SER A 121 -2.35 8.00 16.03
CA SER A 121 -2.85 8.78 14.90
C SER A 121 -2.96 10.27 15.27
N GLY A 122 -2.36 11.13 14.43
CA GLY A 122 -2.38 12.58 14.63
C GLY A 122 -1.43 13.14 15.70
N LEU A 123 -0.63 12.30 16.35
CA LEU A 123 0.31 12.74 17.40
C LEU A 123 1.66 13.11 16.80
N TYR A 124 1.86 14.39 16.53
CA TYR A 124 3.09 14.93 15.97
C TYR A 124 3.90 15.74 17.00
N ALA A 125 5.18 15.84 16.74
CA ALA A 125 6.13 16.61 17.52
C ALA A 125 7.10 17.34 16.63
N ALA A 126 7.62 18.48 17.07
CA ALA A 126 8.68 19.25 16.42
C ALA A 126 9.93 19.21 17.30
N ASP A 127 10.88 18.35 16.96
CA ASP A 127 12.15 18.21 17.67
C ASP A 127 13.23 19.00 16.93
N PRO A 128 13.83 20.05 17.54
CA PRO A 128 14.88 20.83 16.90
C PRO A 128 16.09 20.03 16.42
N ALA A 129 16.32 18.86 17.00
CA ALA A 129 17.44 17.97 16.62
C ALA A 129 17.13 17.05 15.44
N VAL A 130 15.88 17.03 14.96
CA VAL A 130 15.42 16.10 13.93
C VAL A 130 14.71 16.90 12.84
N ALA A 131 15.08 16.65 11.56
CA ALA A 131 14.43 17.22 10.40
C ALA A 131 14.24 18.77 10.50
N GLU A 132 15.28 19.47 10.95
CA GLU A 132 15.28 20.93 11.10
C GLU A 132 14.17 21.49 11.99
N GLY A 133 13.72 20.72 12.96
CA GLY A 133 12.61 21.11 13.84
C GLY A 133 11.23 21.07 13.19
N ARG A 134 11.10 20.45 12.03
CA ARG A 134 9.79 20.20 11.39
C ARG A 134 9.04 19.10 12.11
N GLU A 135 7.72 19.12 12.00
CA GLU A 135 6.90 18.11 12.65
C GLU A 135 7.11 16.71 12.06
N ALA A 136 7.21 15.72 12.94
CA ALA A 136 7.23 14.31 12.65
C ALA A 136 6.35 13.57 13.67
N ILE A 137 5.87 12.37 13.32
CA ILE A 137 5.07 11.56 14.24
C ILE A 137 5.87 11.26 15.52
N ALA A 138 5.25 11.43 16.69
CA ALA A 138 5.85 11.07 17.96
C ALA A 138 5.74 9.57 18.22
N ALA A 139 6.82 8.94 18.67
CA ALA A 139 6.81 7.57 19.11
C ALA A 139 6.68 7.49 20.63
N LEU A 140 5.75 6.68 21.11
CA LEU A 140 5.51 6.40 22.52
C LEU A 140 6.37 5.21 22.98
N PRO A 141 6.50 4.98 24.30
CA PRO A 141 7.12 3.77 24.83
C PRO A 141 6.50 2.50 24.24
N SER A 142 7.31 1.49 23.96
CA SER A 142 6.81 0.18 23.54
C SER A 142 5.98 -0.42 24.70
N TRP A 143 4.71 -0.65 24.44
CA TRP A 143 3.76 -1.07 25.47
C TRP A 143 3.50 -2.56 25.50
N THR A 144 4.01 -3.34 24.56
CA THR A 144 3.71 -4.78 24.47
C THR A 144 4.49 -5.62 25.48
N GLY A 145 5.54 -5.10 26.11
CA GLY A 145 6.49 -5.84 26.94
C GLY A 145 5.85 -6.54 28.14
N ILE A 146 5.93 -7.88 28.15
CA ILE A 146 5.88 -8.74 29.33
C ILE A 146 7.18 -9.53 29.33
N GLU A 147 8.14 -9.09 30.15
CA GLU A 147 9.44 -9.72 30.25
C GLU A 147 9.38 -11.00 31.10
N VAL A 148 10.07 -12.04 30.66
CA VAL A 148 10.25 -13.29 31.40
C VAL A 148 11.72 -13.48 31.70
N GLY A 149 12.03 -13.57 33.01
CA GLY A 149 13.37 -13.85 33.49
C GLY A 149 13.46 -15.21 34.18
N VAL A 150 14.57 -15.91 33.97
CA VAL A 150 14.91 -17.21 34.58
C VAL A 150 16.34 -17.16 35.05
N GLY A 151 16.54 -17.19 36.39
CA GLY A 151 17.84 -16.96 36.97
C GLY A 151 18.38 -15.56 36.70
N LYS A 152 19.48 -15.45 35.98
CA LYS A 152 20.10 -14.18 35.59
C LYS A 152 19.79 -13.76 34.16
N GLU A 153 19.09 -14.61 33.40
CA GLU A 153 18.78 -14.37 31.97
C GLU A 153 17.35 -13.87 31.83
N THR A 154 17.16 -13.01 30.85
CA THR A 154 15.84 -12.46 30.46
C THR A 154 15.66 -12.65 28.97
N LEU A 155 14.48 -13.15 28.56
CA LEU A 155 14.12 -13.22 27.15
C LEU A 155 13.99 -11.81 26.60
N GLY A 156 14.68 -11.51 25.52
CA GLY A 156 14.66 -10.21 24.84
C GLY A 156 15.22 -10.29 23.43
N PRO A 157 15.30 -9.14 22.73
CA PRO A 157 15.79 -9.06 21.35
C PRO A 157 17.18 -9.64 21.17
N ASP A 158 18.06 -9.49 22.18
CA ASP A 158 19.43 -9.95 22.16
C ASP A 158 19.58 -11.46 22.49
N THR A 159 18.44 -12.17 22.65
CA THR A 159 18.47 -13.61 22.90
C THR A 159 18.98 -14.35 21.67
N PRO A 160 20.09 -15.12 21.78
CA PRO A 160 20.65 -15.84 20.63
C PRO A 160 19.63 -16.79 20.00
N ALA A 161 19.54 -16.82 18.67
CA ALA A 161 18.60 -17.65 17.93
C ALA A 161 18.70 -19.14 18.31
N GLY A 162 19.89 -19.65 18.60
CA GLY A 162 20.11 -21.04 19.06
C GLY A 162 19.49 -21.38 20.42
N ARG A 163 19.00 -20.40 21.16
CA ARG A 163 18.26 -20.57 22.42
C ARG A 163 16.76 -20.67 22.22
N ILE A 164 16.29 -20.41 20.99
CA ILE A 164 14.88 -20.41 20.61
C ILE A 164 14.60 -21.65 19.76
N SER A 165 13.54 -22.35 20.08
CA SER A 165 13.07 -23.53 19.33
C SER A 165 11.53 -23.56 19.35
N HIS A 166 10.91 -24.44 18.54
CA HIS A 166 9.45 -24.56 18.41
C HIS A 166 8.79 -23.21 18.12
N TYR A 167 9.48 -22.40 17.31
CA TYR A 167 9.03 -21.06 16.97
C TYR A 167 7.88 -21.06 15.97
N ARG A 168 6.90 -20.22 16.24
CA ARG A 168 5.87 -19.80 15.28
C ARG A 168 5.34 -18.43 15.67
N GLN A 169 5.36 -17.49 14.72
CA GLN A 169 4.66 -16.22 14.86
C GLN A 169 3.63 -16.09 13.74
N THR A 170 2.41 -15.69 14.07
CA THR A 170 1.27 -15.62 13.16
C THR A 170 0.50 -14.33 13.36
N VAL A 171 0.17 -13.67 12.25
CA VAL A 171 -0.79 -12.56 12.23
C VAL A 171 -2.17 -13.11 11.85
N PHE A 172 -3.17 -12.93 12.68
CA PHE A 172 -4.56 -13.26 12.35
C PHE A 172 -5.25 -12.00 11.82
N LEU A 173 -5.27 -11.85 10.50
CA LEU A 173 -5.81 -10.67 9.81
C LEU A 173 -7.30 -10.46 10.10
N SER A 174 -8.03 -11.56 10.35
CA SER A 174 -9.47 -11.51 10.65
C SER A 174 -9.82 -10.75 11.93
N CYS A 175 -8.85 -10.53 12.82
CA CYS A 175 -9.09 -9.94 14.14
C CYS A 175 -7.95 -9.05 14.68
N GLY A 176 -6.91 -8.79 13.89
CA GLY A 176 -5.81 -7.93 14.31
C GLY A 176 -5.03 -8.47 15.51
N LEU A 177 -4.79 -9.79 15.56
CA LEU A 177 -4.07 -10.47 16.63
C LEU A 177 -2.72 -10.97 16.11
N VAL A 178 -1.65 -10.70 16.83
CA VAL A 178 -0.36 -11.37 16.64
C VAL A 178 -0.13 -12.39 17.74
N ARG A 179 0.11 -13.65 17.36
CA ARG A 179 0.45 -14.72 18.30
C ARG A 179 1.86 -15.22 18.01
N THR A 180 2.70 -15.26 19.05
CA THR A 180 4.06 -15.82 18.99
C THR A 180 4.18 -16.95 19.97
N SER A 181 4.53 -18.14 19.52
CA SER A 181 4.81 -19.30 20.34
C SER A 181 6.26 -19.71 20.16
N LEU A 182 6.97 -19.96 21.25
CA LEU A 182 8.37 -20.36 21.21
C LEU A 182 8.74 -21.16 22.47
N ARG A 183 9.82 -21.92 22.36
CA ARG A 183 10.53 -22.48 23.51
C ARG A 183 11.85 -21.75 23.67
N TRP A 184 12.02 -21.10 24.82
CA TRP A 184 13.28 -20.47 25.23
C TRP A 184 14.03 -21.36 26.20
N THR A 185 15.33 -21.58 25.94
CA THR A 185 16.21 -22.37 26.79
C THR A 185 17.37 -21.51 27.29
N THR A 186 17.48 -21.36 28.62
CA THR A 186 18.59 -20.63 29.25
C THR A 186 19.94 -21.35 29.11
N ALA A 187 21.05 -20.68 29.42
CA ALA A 187 22.40 -21.25 29.35
C ALA A 187 22.57 -22.48 30.24
N ASP A 188 21.89 -22.53 31.36
CA ASP A 188 21.88 -23.66 32.28
C ASP A 188 20.86 -24.76 31.93
N GLY A 189 20.24 -24.68 30.71
CA GLY A 189 19.39 -25.74 30.17
C GLY A 189 17.91 -25.69 30.60
N ARG A 190 17.48 -24.67 31.32
CA ARG A 190 16.07 -24.54 31.72
C ARG A 190 15.20 -24.10 30.55
N ALA A 191 14.38 -25.00 30.04
CA ALA A 191 13.46 -24.73 28.92
C ALA A 191 12.11 -24.22 29.42
N THR A 192 11.58 -23.22 28.76
CA THR A 192 10.26 -22.61 29.03
C THR A 192 9.49 -22.40 27.74
N ASP A 193 8.29 -22.96 27.64
CA ASP A 193 7.36 -22.69 26.52
C ASP A 193 6.60 -21.42 26.80
N LEU A 194 6.60 -20.52 25.84
CA LEU A 194 5.96 -19.21 25.91
C LEU A 194 5.01 -19.02 24.73
N THR A 195 3.84 -18.47 25.02
CA THR A 195 2.90 -17.99 23.98
C THR A 195 2.46 -16.58 24.34
N TYR A 196 2.87 -15.64 23.50
CA TYR A 196 2.40 -14.25 23.55
C TYR A 196 1.25 -14.06 22.58
N GLU A 197 0.26 -13.28 22.98
CA GLU A 197 -0.84 -12.81 22.14
C GLU A 197 -0.97 -11.31 22.36
N VAL A 198 -0.88 -10.54 21.27
CA VAL A 198 -0.88 -9.08 21.29
C VAL A 198 -2.02 -8.58 20.40
N LEU A 199 -2.79 -7.61 20.88
CA LEU A 199 -3.81 -6.90 20.10
C LEU A 199 -3.91 -5.41 20.48
N ALA A 200 -4.24 -4.57 19.50
CA ALA A 200 -4.78 -3.24 19.71
C ALA A 200 -6.33 -3.34 19.61
N ASP A 201 -7.04 -3.04 20.67
CA ASP A 201 -8.49 -3.29 20.77
C ASP A 201 -9.27 -2.35 19.82
N ARG A 202 -9.88 -2.91 18.78
CA ARG A 202 -10.70 -2.13 17.84
C ARG A 202 -12.06 -1.74 18.42
N SER A 203 -12.52 -2.40 19.47
CA SER A 203 -13.77 -2.06 20.18
C SER A 203 -13.62 -0.91 21.17
N ASP A 204 -12.39 -0.72 21.67
CA ASP A 204 -11.99 0.40 22.54
C ASP A 204 -10.59 0.87 22.10
N VAL A 205 -10.55 1.80 21.15
CA VAL A 205 -9.32 2.17 20.42
C VAL A 205 -8.20 2.73 21.30
N HIS A 206 -8.53 3.17 22.51
CA HIS A 206 -7.57 3.65 23.49
C HIS A 206 -6.88 2.51 24.27
N THR A 207 -7.19 1.25 23.94
CA THR A 207 -6.72 0.08 24.69
C THR A 207 -5.86 -0.83 23.85
N GLY A 208 -4.71 -1.26 24.41
CA GLY A 208 -3.91 -2.40 23.95
C GLY A 208 -3.93 -3.52 24.99
N ALA A 209 -3.76 -4.78 24.55
CA ALA A 209 -3.73 -5.93 25.45
C ALA A 209 -2.68 -6.95 25.03
N VAL A 210 -2.03 -7.55 26.02
CA VAL A 210 -1.07 -8.63 25.86
C VAL A 210 -1.39 -9.77 26.82
N ARG A 211 -1.44 -11.00 26.32
CA ARG A 211 -1.55 -12.20 27.14
C ARG A 211 -0.31 -13.06 26.94
N LEU A 212 0.31 -13.44 28.05
CA LEU A 212 1.39 -14.42 28.10
C LEU A 212 0.90 -15.70 28.76
N ARG A 213 1.09 -16.84 28.09
CA ARG A 213 1.02 -18.18 28.68
C ARG A 213 2.44 -18.74 28.75
N MET A 214 2.86 -19.11 29.97
CA MET A 214 4.20 -19.60 30.28
C MET A 214 4.12 -21.00 30.87
N THR A 215 4.79 -21.97 30.28
CA THR A 215 4.87 -23.35 30.78
C THR A 215 6.35 -23.74 30.97
N PRO A 216 6.90 -23.55 32.16
CA PRO A 216 8.26 -23.99 32.47
C PRO A 216 8.37 -25.51 32.41
N ARG A 217 9.49 -26.03 31.91
CA ARG A 217 9.86 -27.46 31.98
C ARG A 217 10.75 -27.79 33.19
N TRP A 218 10.74 -26.91 34.16
CA TRP A 218 11.53 -26.93 35.39
C TRP A 218 10.70 -26.31 36.53
N SER A 219 11.19 -26.56 37.79
CA SER A 219 10.58 -25.98 39.01
C SER A 219 11.54 -25.02 39.68
N GLY A 220 11.03 -23.90 40.23
CA GLY A 220 11.86 -22.90 40.90
C GLY A 220 11.16 -21.54 40.93
N ALA A 221 11.90 -20.47 40.64
CA ALA A 221 11.36 -19.11 40.55
C ALA A 221 11.66 -18.47 39.17
N ALA A 222 10.64 -17.92 38.52
CA ALA A 222 10.75 -17.05 37.35
C ALA A 222 10.36 -15.62 37.72
N THR A 223 10.83 -14.63 36.97
CA THR A 223 10.31 -13.26 37.07
C THR A 223 9.41 -12.97 35.87
N VAL A 224 8.28 -12.34 36.10
CA VAL A 224 7.37 -11.85 35.03
C VAL A 224 7.01 -10.41 35.33
N THR A 225 7.39 -9.51 34.41
CA THR A 225 7.27 -8.06 34.61
C THR A 225 6.64 -7.42 33.39
N GLY A 226 5.55 -6.67 33.60
CA GLY A 226 5.01 -5.79 32.58
C GLY A 226 5.84 -4.52 32.46
N ARG A 227 6.31 -4.21 31.25
CA ARG A 227 7.10 -3.01 30.99
C ARG A 227 6.44 -2.07 29.99
N LEU A 228 6.64 -0.77 30.23
CA LEU A 228 6.60 0.26 29.22
C LEU A 228 8.08 0.55 28.87
N ASP A 229 8.51 0.19 27.66
CA ASP A 229 9.91 0.33 27.28
C ASP A 229 10.16 1.69 26.66
N GLU A 230 10.85 2.54 27.43
CA GLU A 230 11.12 3.92 27.05
C GLU A 230 12.10 4.06 25.91
N ARG A 231 12.88 3.01 25.59
CA ARG A 231 13.82 3.01 24.46
C ARG A 231 13.10 3.20 23.13
N GLY A 232 11.82 2.82 23.03
CA GLY A 232 10.97 3.08 21.86
C GLY A 232 10.43 4.51 21.76
N ALA A 233 10.55 5.32 22.82
CA ALA A 233 9.99 6.67 22.84
C ALA A 233 10.87 7.67 22.08
N ARG A 234 10.26 8.49 21.20
CA ARG A 234 10.94 9.52 20.44
C ARG A 234 10.12 10.81 20.38
N ARG A 235 10.78 11.94 20.41
CA ARG A 235 10.20 13.28 20.23
C ARG A 235 9.17 13.63 21.31
N ILE A 236 9.31 13.03 22.50
CA ILE A 236 8.48 13.31 23.68
C ILE A 236 9.36 13.50 24.91
N THR A 237 8.82 14.23 25.90
CA THR A 237 9.34 14.22 27.26
C THR A 237 8.43 13.32 28.08
N LEU A 238 8.95 12.19 28.53
CA LEU A 238 8.24 11.20 29.34
C LEU A 238 8.52 11.47 30.83
N ARG A 239 7.51 11.22 31.70
CA ARG A 239 7.60 11.31 33.16
C ARG A 239 7.41 9.93 33.78
N GLU A 240 7.94 9.72 34.96
CA GLU A 240 7.91 8.42 35.68
C GLU A 240 6.48 7.86 35.89
N ASN A 241 5.46 8.70 35.89
CA ASN A 241 4.06 8.27 36.03
C ASN A 241 3.40 7.84 34.70
N GLY A 242 4.17 7.78 33.60
CA GLY A 242 3.69 7.43 32.27
C GLY A 242 3.02 8.57 31.51
N THR A 243 2.95 9.80 32.10
CA THR A 243 2.52 10.98 31.36
C THR A 243 3.63 11.49 30.47
N PHE A 244 3.28 12.05 29.34
CA PHE A 244 4.24 12.61 28.39
C PHE A 244 3.77 13.94 27.81
N ARG A 245 4.71 14.64 27.20
CA ARG A 245 4.44 15.84 26.41
C ARG A 245 5.29 15.82 25.15
N THR A 246 4.67 16.07 24.00
CA THR A 246 5.39 16.14 22.73
C THR A 246 6.31 17.36 22.67
N LEU A 247 7.49 17.21 22.04
CA LEU A 247 8.38 18.33 21.80
C LEU A 247 7.75 19.29 20.78
N GLY A 248 7.99 20.56 20.91
CA GLY A 248 7.49 21.62 20.02
C GLY A 248 5.96 21.80 20.03
N THR A 249 5.21 20.80 19.62
CA THR A 249 3.73 20.83 19.52
C THR A 249 3.03 20.86 20.88
N LYS A 250 3.70 20.38 21.95
CA LYS A 250 3.29 20.44 23.35
C LYS A 250 1.95 19.72 23.66
N VAL A 251 1.64 18.67 22.92
CA VAL A 251 0.48 17.82 23.20
C VAL A 251 0.77 16.97 24.43
N GLU A 252 -0.09 17.08 25.44
CA GLU A 252 -0.05 16.24 26.65
C GLU A 252 -0.70 14.90 26.37
N GLY A 253 -0.18 13.83 26.99
CA GLY A 253 -0.74 12.49 26.88
C GLY A 253 -0.27 11.57 27.99
N ALA A 254 -0.76 10.34 27.99
CA ALA A 254 -0.33 9.32 28.93
C ALA A 254 -0.41 7.92 28.33
N VAL A 255 0.51 7.06 28.78
CA VAL A 255 0.47 5.61 28.62
C VAL A 255 0.37 5.01 30.02
N ALA A 256 -0.73 4.34 30.31
CA ALA A 256 -0.97 3.66 31.58
C ALA A 256 -1.04 2.16 31.38
N GLN A 257 -0.70 1.38 32.40
CA GLN A 257 -0.79 -0.06 32.33
C GLN A 257 -1.37 -0.68 33.60
N ALA A 258 -2.06 -1.79 33.43
CA ALA A 258 -2.57 -2.64 34.50
C ALA A 258 -2.24 -4.09 34.18
N MET A 259 -1.87 -4.88 35.20
CA MET A 259 -1.54 -6.29 35.03
C MET A 259 -2.46 -7.17 35.86
N ARG A 260 -2.84 -8.32 35.29
CA ARG A 260 -3.66 -9.33 35.91
C ARG A 260 -2.92 -10.67 35.92
N ARG A 261 -3.02 -11.37 37.06
CA ARG A 261 -2.47 -12.72 37.26
C ARG A 261 -3.61 -13.67 37.63
N GLY A 262 -3.75 -14.77 36.89
CA GLY A 262 -4.76 -15.79 37.19
C GLY A 262 -6.15 -15.20 37.36
N SER A 263 -6.87 -15.58 38.41
CA SER A 263 -8.29 -15.36 38.57
C SER A 263 -8.73 -13.97 39.06
N GLY A 264 -7.81 -12.94 39.11
CA GLY A 264 -8.46 -11.68 39.38
C GLY A 264 -7.78 -10.51 40.11
N VAL A 265 -6.51 -10.59 40.43
CA VAL A 265 -5.83 -9.44 41.02
C VAL A 265 -5.42 -8.45 39.94
N VAL A 266 -5.98 -7.23 39.97
CA VAL A 266 -5.54 -6.12 39.11
C VAL A 266 -4.45 -5.36 39.87
N GLU A 267 -3.22 -5.45 39.37
CA GLU A 267 -2.11 -4.66 39.90
C GLU A 267 -1.88 -3.47 38.95
N THR A 268 -1.86 -2.26 39.51
CA THR A 268 -1.38 -1.07 38.79
C THR A 268 0.14 -1.13 38.74
N LEU A 269 0.71 -1.18 37.52
CA LEU A 269 2.15 -1.15 37.35
C LEU A 269 2.61 0.29 37.14
N ARG A 270 3.62 0.71 37.89
CA ARG A 270 4.36 1.95 37.64
C ARG A 270 5.50 1.67 36.65
N PRO A 271 5.85 2.60 35.77
CA PRO A 271 7.10 2.51 35.03
C PRO A 271 8.25 2.25 36.00
N GLY A 272 9.19 1.34 35.63
CA GLY A 272 10.32 1.00 36.51
C GLY A 272 10.03 0.06 37.68
N ALA A 273 8.86 -0.57 37.76
CA ALA A 273 8.55 -1.55 38.80
C ALA A 273 9.56 -2.71 38.82
N SER A 274 10.07 -3.07 40.02
CA SER A 274 11.03 -4.16 40.18
C SER A 274 10.43 -5.51 39.78
N PRO A 275 11.25 -6.42 39.19
CA PRO A 275 10.82 -7.78 38.85
C PRO A 275 10.30 -8.52 40.07
N ARG A 276 9.15 -9.18 39.96
CA ARG A 276 8.55 -9.94 41.04
C ARG A 276 8.75 -11.43 40.80
N ALA A 277 9.42 -12.11 41.76
CA ALA A 277 9.63 -13.56 41.68
C ALA A 277 8.27 -14.29 41.75
N THR A 278 8.05 -15.20 40.82
CA THR A 278 6.88 -16.07 40.75
C THR A 278 7.33 -17.50 40.88
N PRO A 279 6.94 -18.22 41.96
CA PRO A 279 7.19 -19.66 42.08
C PRO A 279 6.54 -20.40 40.92
N VAL A 280 7.32 -21.26 40.27
CA VAL A 280 6.87 -22.05 39.12
C VAL A 280 7.14 -23.54 39.34
N ARG A 281 6.26 -24.38 38.80
CA ARG A 281 6.40 -25.84 38.78
C ARG A 281 6.50 -26.33 37.35
N ALA A 282 7.31 -27.35 37.14
CA ALA A 282 7.44 -27.98 35.84
C ALA A 282 6.06 -28.37 35.27
N ASP A 283 5.90 -28.18 33.97
CA ASP A 283 4.71 -28.53 33.18
C ASP A 283 3.39 -27.90 33.61
N ARG A 284 3.44 -26.88 34.50
CA ARG A 284 2.25 -26.08 34.86
C ARG A 284 2.23 -24.79 34.06
N THR A 285 1.09 -24.50 33.45
CA THR A 285 0.89 -23.28 32.70
C THR A 285 0.46 -22.13 33.62
N TYR A 286 1.12 -20.98 33.47
CA TYR A 286 0.84 -19.72 34.16
C TYR A 286 0.41 -18.69 33.14
N THR A 287 -0.67 -17.94 33.43
CA THR A 287 -1.20 -16.91 32.55
C THR A 287 -1.05 -15.53 33.18
N PHE A 288 -0.52 -14.59 32.39
CA PHE A 288 -0.36 -13.20 32.74
C PHE A 288 -1.04 -12.35 31.66
N GLU A 289 -1.80 -11.35 32.06
CA GLU A 289 -2.50 -10.44 31.17
C GLU A 289 -2.08 -9.02 31.49
N LYS A 290 -1.72 -8.27 30.48
CA LYS A 290 -1.37 -6.86 30.57
C LYS A 290 -2.34 -6.05 29.71
N TYR A 291 -2.82 -4.97 30.24
CA TYR A 291 -3.71 -4.02 29.57
C TYR A 291 -3.09 -2.65 29.61
N VAL A 292 -3.13 -1.95 28.48
CA VAL A 292 -2.53 -0.64 28.32
C VAL A 292 -3.60 0.33 27.88
N GLY A 293 -3.63 1.49 28.48
CA GLY A 293 -4.46 2.61 28.07
C GLY A 293 -3.58 3.72 27.50
N VAL A 294 -3.98 4.31 26.39
CA VAL A 294 -3.28 5.43 25.74
C VAL A 294 -4.28 6.53 25.43
N ASP A 295 -4.02 7.72 25.90
CA ASP A 295 -4.82 8.88 25.55
C ASP A 295 -3.98 10.15 25.45
N THR A 296 -4.49 11.13 24.69
CA THR A 296 -3.82 12.40 24.44
C THR A 296 -4.81 13.55 24.51
N ALA A 297 -4.30 14.78 24.64
CA ALA A 297 -5.12 15.98 24.60
C ALA A 297 -5.82 16.22 23.24
N LEU A 298 -5.53 15.40 22.20
CA LEU A 298 -6.23 15.41 20.93
C LEU A 298 -7.62 14.75 21.03
N THR A 299 -7.77 13.81 21.96
CA THR A 299 -8.99 12.97 22.12
C THR A 299 -9.64 13.13 23.49
N SER A 300 -8.91 13.62 24.49
CA SER A 300 -9.38 13.75 25.88
C SER A 300 -9.05 15.12 26.47
N ARG A 301 -9.89 15.54 27.41
CA ARG A 301 -9.61 16.70 28.29
C ARG A 301 -8.80 16.32 29.55
N ALA A 302 -8.75 15.04 29.89
CA ALA A 302 -8.04 14.48 31.03
C ALA A 302 -7.23 13.22 30.62
N PRO A 303 -6.27 13.31 29.70
CA PRO A 303 -5.66 12.14 29.05
C PRO A 303 -4.99 11.18 30.03
N ALA A 304 -4.41 11.67 31.12
CA ALA A 304 -3.79 10.83 32.16
C ALA A 304 -4.80 9.99 32.94
N GLU A 305 -5.99 10.54 33.21
CA GLU A 305 -7.09 9.83 33.89
C GLU A 305 -7.73 8.83 32.92
N ASP A 306 -8.05 9.25 31.73
CA ASP A 306 -8.71 8.43 30.73
C ASP A 306 -7.83 7.25 30.28
N ALA A 307 -6.52 7.44 30.08
CA ALA A 307 -5.58 6.36 29.81
C ALA A 307 -5.54 5.33 30.95
N ARG A 308 -5.52 5.79 32.21
CA ARG A 308 -5.55 4.92 33.39
C ARG A 308 -6.86 4.15 33.45
N GLU A 309 -7.99 4.84 33.29
CA GLU A 309 -9.31 4.20 33.33
C GLU A 309 -9.48 3.20 32.19
N ALA A 310 -8.97 3.47 30.98
CA ALA A 310 -8.98 2.52 29.86
C ALA A 310 -8.23 1.22 30.22
N ALA A 311 -7.00 1.32 30.76
CA ALA A 311 -6.24 0.16 31.19
C ALA A 311 -6.96 -0.64 32.30
N HIS A 312 -7.49 0.04 33.31
CA HIS A 312 -8.21 -0.62 34.41
C HIS A 312 -9.53 -1.21 33.98
N ARG A 313 -10.29 -0.53 33.12
CA ARG A 313 -11.55 -1.02 32.57
C ARG A 313 -11.33 -2.31 31.78
N ALA A 314 -10.30 -2.35 30.92
CA ALA A 314 -9.91 -3.54 30.19
C ALA A 314 -9.46 -4.67 31.12
N ALA A 315 -8.65 -4.37 32.14
CA ALA A 315 -8.22 -5.36 33.13
C ALA A 315 -9.40 -5.93 33.95
N ARG A 316 -10.40 -5.13 34.32
CA ARG A 316 -11.62 -5.62 34.98
C ARG A 316 -12.45 -6.52 34.07
N ARG A 317 -12.50 -6.23 32.74
CA ARG A 317 -13.20 -7.07 31.76
C ARG A 317 -12.48 -8.40 31.58
N GLY A 318 -11.15 -8.42 31.65
CA GLY A 318 -10.30 -9.58 31.40
C GLY A 318 -10.19 -9.94 29.93
N TRP A 319 -9.21 -10.80 29.60
CA TRP A 319 -8.83 -11.14 28.23
C TRP A 319 -10.00 -11.60 27.37
N ASP A 320 -10.77 -12.58 27.85
CA ASP A 320 -11.81 -13.20 27.01
C ASP A 320 -12.88 -12.21 26.54
N ARG A 321 -13.25 -11.23 27.40
CA ARG A 321 -14.24 -10.22 27.01
C ARG A 321 -13.64 -9.14 26.11
N VAL A 322 -12.41 -8.72 26.35
CA VAL A 322 -11.69 -7.78 25.47
C VAL A 322 -11.49 -8.40 24.11
N PHE A 323 -11.02 -9.63 24.06
CA PHE A 323 -10.79 -10.38 22.83
C PHE A 323 -12.10 -10.58 22.02
N ALA A 324 -13.18 -11.00 22.66
CA ALA A 324 -14.46 -11.21 21.97
C ALA A 324 -15.03 -9.88 21.41
N ALA A 325 -14.88 -8.77 22.12
CA ALA A 325 -15.30 -7.45 21.65
C ALA A 325 -14.44 -6.98 20.46
N ASN A 326 -13.12 -7.16 20.56
CA ASN A 326 -12.19 -6.89 19.45
C ASN A 326 -12.54 -7.71 18.21
N GLU A 327 -12.75 -9.04 18.36
CA GLU A 327 -13.15 -9.92 17.27
C GLU A 327 -14.46 -9.47 16.61
N ALA A 328 -15.44 -9.04 17.40
CA ALA A 328 -16.71 -8.53 16.87
C ALA A 328 -16.50 -7.23 16.04
N ALA A 329 -15.69 -6.30 16.53
CA ALA A 329 -15.37 -5.05 15.83
C ALA A 329 -14.60 -5.30 14.52
N TRP A 330 -13.66 -6.25 14.52
CA TRP A 330 -12.96 -6.65 13.31
C TRP A 330 -13.89 -7.37 12.31
N ARG A 331 -14.80 -8.21 12.78
CA ARG A 331 -15.80 -8.86 11.91
C ARG A 331 -16.70 -7.82 11.21
N GLU A 332 -17.06 -6.73 11.88
CA GLU A 332 -17.75 -5.61 11.23
C GLU A 332 -16.85 -4.95 10.19
N ALA A 333 -15.57 -4.72 10.51
CA ALA A 333 -14.61 -4.16 9.56
C ALA A 333 -14.42 -5.05 8.32
N TRP A 334 -14.48 -6.35 8.44
CA TRP A 334 -14.38 -7.34 7.35
C TRP A 334 -15.73 -7.63 6.65
N SER A 335 -16.73 -6.77 6.77
CA SER A 335 -17.99 -6.92 6.01
C SER A 335 -17.83 -6.65 4.49
N ALA A 336 -16.65 -6.21 4.04
CA ALA A 336 -16.25 -6.22 2.63
C ALA A 336 -15.01 -7.10 2.44
N ASP A 337 -14.93 -7.78 1.29
CA ASP A 337 -13.79 -8.62 0.93
C ASP A 337 -13.68 -8.71 -0.60
N VAL A 338 -12.46 -8.94 -1.10
CA VAL A 338 -12.17 -9.26 -2.49
C VAL A 338 -11.74 -10.71 -2.56
N LEU A 339 -12.48 -11.53 -3.30
CA LEU A 339 -12.22 -12.96 -3.43
C LEU A 339 -11.66 -13.26 -4.83
N VAL A 340 -10.53 -13.95 -4.86
CA VAL A 340 -9.87 -14.43 -6.09
C VAL A 340 -9.67 -15.95 -5.96
N PRO A 341 -10.68 -16.75 -6.35
CA PRO A 341 -10.55 -18.21 -6.35
C PRO A 341 -9.38 -18.65 -7.23
N GLY A 342 -8.72 -19.75 -6.84
CA GLY A 342 -7.63 -20.33 -7.62
C GLY A 342 -6.24 -19.74 -7.41
N ASP A 343 -6.12 -18.51 -6.88
CA ASP A 343 -4.85 -17.88 -6.56
C ASP A 343 -4.73 -17.55 -5.07
N ARG A 344 -4.07 -18.44 -4.32
CA ARG A 344 -3.90 -18.28 -2.86
C ARG A 344 -2.96 -17.15 -2.48
N ALA A 345 -1.90 -16.93 -3.27
CA ALA A 345 -0.95 -15.87 -2.98
C ALA A 345 -1.62 -14.51 -3.16
N LEU A 346 -2.27 -14.31 -4.31
CA LEU A 346 -3.01 -13.09 -4.60
C LEU A 346 -4.12 -12.84 -3.57
N GLN A 347 -4.81 -13.89 -3.12
CA GLN A 347 -5.82 -13.80 -2.06
C GLN A 347 -5.22 -13.35 -0.72
N GLY A 348 -4.05 -13.85 -0.35
CA GLY A 348 -3.30 -13.44 0.85
C GLY A 348 -2.90 -11.97 0.78
N TRP A 349 -2.32 -11.55 -0.33
CA TRP A 349 -1.90 -10.18 -0.57
C TRP A 349 -3.07 -9.18 -0.53
N LEU A 350 -4.22 -9.55 -1.11
CA LEU A 350 -5.44 -8.74 -1.04
C LEU A 350 -5.93 -8.57 0.40
N ARG A 351 -5.90 -9.62 1.20
CA ARG A 351 -6.30 -9.53 2.61
C ARG A 351 -5.32 -8.75 3.45
N SER A 352 -4.00 -8.92 3.21
CA SER A 352 -2.99 -8.08 3.84
C SER A 352 -3.17 -6.60 3.46
N ALA A 353 -3.48 -6.31 2.19
CA ALA A 353 -3.74 -4.94 1.76
C ALA A 353 -4.96 -4.32 2.46
N GLN A 354 -6.06 -5.06 2.53
CA GLN A 354 -7.26 -4.61 3.27
C GLN A 354 -6.98 -4.45 4.76
N TYR A 355 -6.28 -5.42 5.39
CA TYR A 355 -5.89 -5.34 6.80
C TYR A 355 -5.08 -4.08 7.08
N GLY A 356 -4.09 -3.76 6.23
CA GLY A 356 -3.27 -2.56 6.38
C GLY A 356 -4.12 -1.29 6.47
N LEU A 357 -5.04 -1.10 5.54
CA LEU A 357 -5.94 0.06 5.56
C LEU A 357 -6.89 0.04 6.77
N LEU A 358 -7.45 -1.10 7.13
CA LEU A 358 -8.35 -1.23 8.27
C LEU A 358 -7.64 -1.00 9.60
N ALA A 359 -6.42 -1.51 9.78
CA ALA A 359 -5.64 -1.36 11.00
C ALA A 359 -5.20 0.10 11.25
N ASN A 360 -5.14 0.92 10.21
CA ASN A 360 -4.67 2.30 10.26
C ASN A 360 -5.80 3.35 10.14
N THR A 361 -7.05 2.91 10.09
CA THR A 361 -8.22 3.80 10.00
C THR A 361 -9.28 3.46 11.05
N ARG A 362 -10.00 4.49 11.52
CA ARG A 362 -11.11 4.34 12.45
C ARG A 362 -12.27 5.29 12.13
N ARG A 363 -13.46 4.88 12.48
CA ARG A 363 -14.66 5.71 12.39
C ARG A 363 -14.55 6.95 13.28
N GLY A 364 -14.97 8.09 12.78
CA GLY A 364 -15.04 9.34 13.54
C GLY A 364 -13.69 10.05 13.73
N SER A 365 -12.61 9.53 13.12
CA SER A 365 -11.33 10.25 13.08
C SER A 365 -11.41 11.47 12.17
N SER A 366 -10.64 12.50 12.51
CA SER A 366 -10.30 13.61 11.63
C SER A 366 -8.80 13.63 11.30
N ASP A 367 -8.11 12.53 11.51
CA ASP A 367 -6.71 12.35 11.15
C ASP A 367 -6.63 11.53 9.88
N SER A 368 -5.77 11.94 8.95
CA SER A 368 -5.52 11.22 7.71
C SER A 368 -4.51 10.08 7.93
N VAL A 369 -4.16 9.38 6.85
CA VAL A 369 -3.27 8.22 6.87
C VAL A 369 -1.96 8.58 6.19
N ALA A 370 -0.84 8.31 6.84
CA ALA A 370 0.50 8.43 6.26
C ALA A 370 0.83 7.19 5.40
N PRO A 371 1.82 7.25 4.49
CA PRO A 371 2.22 6.10 3.66
C PRO A 371 2.56 4.84 4.45
N ALA A 372 3.25 4.97 5.61
CA ALA A 372 3.55 3.85 6.52
C ALA A 372 2.49 3.66 7.63
N GLY A 373 1.42 4.44 7.64
CA GLY A 373 0.39 4.38 8.67
C GLY A 373 0.92 4.56 10.09
N LEU A 374 0.57 3.62 10.98
CA LEU A 374 1.02 3.56 12.38
C LEU A 374 2.02 2.41 12.59
N THR A 375 2.67 1.92 11.54
CA THR A 375 3.59 0.79 11.61
C THR A 375 5.03 1.23 11.85
N SER A 376 5.39 2.43 11.40
CA SER A 376 6.72 3.01 11.57
C SER A 376 6.68 4.54 11.51
N ASP A 377 7.81 5.20 11.78
CA ASP A 377 7.99 6.63 11.55
C ASP A 377 8.66 6.96 10.20
N ASN A 378 8.65 6.02 9.26
CA ASN A 378 9.01 6.32 7.88
C ASN A 378 8.12 7.43 7.31
N TYR A 379 8.65 8.25 6.43
CA TYR A 379 8.03 9.47 5.92
C TYR A 379 7.64 10.45 7.03
N ALA A 380 8.29 10.34 8.20
CA ALA A 380 7.96 11.10 9.41
C ALA A 380 6.48 10.99 9.83
N GLY A 381 5.75 9.97 9.36
CA GLY A 381 4.29 9.83 9.56
C GLY A 381 3.47 10.95 8.93
N LEU A 382 4.00 11.64 7.91
CA LEU A 382 3.36 12.78 7.25
C LEU A 382 2.24 12.35 6.32
N VAL A 383 1.31 13.26 6.06
CA VAL A 383 0.20 13.08 5.13
C VAL A 383 0.57 13.69 3.78
N PHE A 384 0.54 12.87 2.73
CA PHE A 384 0.78 13.22 1.33
C PHE A 384 -0.51 13.07 0.52
N TRP A 385 -0.43 13.25 -0.80
CA TRP A 385 -1.49 12.92 -1.76
C TRP A 385 -1.82 11.43 -1.83
N ASP A 386 -0.95 10.59 -1.29
CA ASP A 386 -1.12 9.14 -1.09
C ASP A 386 -2.44 8.81 -0.41
N ALA A 387 -2.81 9.63 0.57
CA ALA A 387 -4.07 9.46 1.27
C ALA A 387 -5.27 9.62 0.34
N GLU A 388 -5.30 10.65 -0.50
CA GLU A 388 -6.41 11.01 -1.38
C GLU A 388 -6.48 10.13 -2.63
N THR A 389 -5.32 9.85 -3.26
CA THR A 389 -5.27 9.21 -4.59
C THR A 389 -5.11 7.70 -4.49
N TRP A 390 -4.37 7.21 -3.49
CA TRP A 390 -4.00 5.80 -3.40
C TRP A 390 -4.84 5.03 -2.37
N MET A 391 -4.97 5.52 -1.14
CA MET A 391 -5.64 4.80 -0.06
C MET A 391 -7.16 5.05 -0.02
N PHE A 392 -7.56 6.29 -0.23
CA PHE A 392 -8.96 6.73 -0.12
C PHE A 392 -9.95 6.02 -1.05
N PRO A 393 -9.69 5.84 -2.37
CA PRO A 393 -10.72 5.29 -3.27
C PRO A 393 -11.13 3.86 -2.91
N GLY A 394 -10.17 3.01 -2.53
CA GLY A 394 -10.45 1.64 -2.08
C GLY A 394 -11.26 1.59 -0.78
N LEU A 395 -10.93 2.47 0.17
CA LEU A 395 -11.72 2.65 1.40
C LEU A 395 -13.11 3.19 1.09
N LEU A 396 -13.22 4.21 0.25
CA LEU A 396 -14.50 4.83 -0.12
C LEU A 396 -15.46 3.83 -0.76
N ALA A 397 -14.95 2.98 -1.63
CA ALA A 397 -15.75 1.98 -2.33
C ALA A 397 -16.38 0.96 -1.37
N THR A 398 -15.78 0.73 -0.20
CA THR A 398 -16.18 -0.34 0.74
C THR A 398 -16.54 0.16 2.13
N ARG A 399 -15.93 1.26 2.58
CA ARG A 399 -15.98 1.79 3.94
C ARG A 399 -16.00 3.34 3.94
N PRO A 400 -17.04 4.00 3.41
CA PRO A 400 -17.11 5.46 3.35
C PRO A 400 -16.90 6.11 4.72
N GLU A 401 -17.33 5.44 5.80
CA GLU A 401 -17.20 5.93 7.17
C GLU A 401 -15.74 5.95 7.68
N LEU A 402 -14.86 5.13 7.11
CA LEU A 402 -13.42 5.17 7.38
C LEU A 402 -12.71 6.16 6.45
N ALA A 403 -13.07 6.14 5.17
CA ALA A 403 -12.55 7.09 4.18
C ALA A 403 -12.81 8.56 4.57
N ARG A 404 -13.89 8.82 5.30
CA ARG A 404 -14.24 10.16 5.78
C ARG A 404 -13.11 10.86 6.53
N SER A 405 -12.27 10.12 7.25
CA SER A 405 -11.16 10.69 8.02
C SER A 405 -10.19 11.51 7.16
N VAL A 406 -9.93 11.07 5.92
CA VAL A 406 -9.04 11.74 4.97
C VAL A 406 -9.57 13.14 4.63
N VAL A 407 -10.83 13.25 4.24
CA VAL A 407 -11.44 14.54 3.88
C VAL A 407 -11.71 15.44 5.09
N GLU A 408 -12.00 14.87 6.26
CA GLU A 408 -12.14 15.62 7.52
C GLU A 408 -10.80 16.20 7.99
N TYR A 409 -9.68 15.51 7.75
CA TYR A 409 -8.34 16.06 7.98
C TYR A 409 -8.11 17.34 7.18
N ARG A 410 -8.39 17.32 5.87
CA ARG A 410 -8.25 18.50 5.02
C ARG A 410 -9.20 19.62 5.44
N TYR A 411 -10.42 19.29 5.90
CA TYR A 411 -11.31 20.29 6.47
C TYR A 411 -10.78 20.88 7.79
N ARG A 412 -10.23 20.07 8.67
CA ARG A 412 -9.63 20.52 9.93
C ARG A 412 -8.44 21.45 9.71
N THR A 413 -7.61 21.15 8.72
CA THR A 413 -6.39 21.91 8.40
C THR A 413 -6.62 23.09 7.44
N ARG A 414 -7.84 23.32 6.95
CA ARG A 414 -8.17 24.39 5.97
C ARG A 414 -7.80 25.81 6.41
N GLY A 415 -7.71 26.06 7.74
CA GLY A 415 -7.28 27.38 8.25
C GLY A 415 -5.82 27.66 7.92
N ALA A 416 -4.95 26.67 8.10
CA ALA A 416 -3.56 26.76 7.69
C ALA A 416 -3.43 26.80 6.16
N ALA A 417 -4.21 26.00 5.44
CA ALA A 417 -4.20 26.01 3.97
C ALA A 417 -4.55 27.40 3.40
N ARG A 418 -5.48 28.13 4.03
CA ARG A 418 -5.80 29.53 3.65
C ARG A 418 -4.60 30.45 3.93
N ALA A 419 -3.95 30.32 5.10
CA ALA A 419 -2.79 31.11 5.43
C ALA A 419 -1.63 30.82 4.48
N ASN A 420 -1.44 29.55 4.08
CA ASN A 420 -0.41 29.16 3.12
C ASN A 420 -0.67 29.81 1.74
N ALA A 421 -1.89 29.75 1.22
CA ALA A 421 -2.26 30.38 -0.04
C ALA A 421 -1.95 31.91 -0.01
N GLY A 422 -2.37 32.59 1.07
CA GLY A 422 -2.07 34.03 1.25
C GLY A 422 -0.59 34.36 1.31
N LYS A 423 0.26 33.49 1.94
CA LYS A 423 1.71 33.65 1.94
C LYS A 423 2.32 33.54 0.53
N LEU A 424 1.71 32.72 -0.33
CA LEU A 424 2.12 32.54 -1.72
C LEU A 424 1.50 33.61 -2.66
N GLY A 425 0.73 34.56 -2.14
CA GLY A 425 0.06 35.59 -2.94
C GLY A 425 -1.17 35.11 -3.68
N HIS A 426 -1.79 33.99 -3.26
CA HIS A 426 -2.97 33.39 -3.88
C HIS A 426 -4.20 33.45 -2.98
N ASP A 427 -5.36 33.43 -3.61
CA ASP A 427 -6.63 33.24 -2.92
C ASP A 427 -6.86 31.77 -2.55
N GLY A 428 -7.83 31.49 -1.69
CA GLY A 428 -8.35 30.14 -1.49
C GLY A 428 -7.57 29.28 -0.52
N LEU A 429 -7.29 28.04 -0.89
CA LEU A 429 -6.64 27.03 -0.02
C LEU A 429 -5.46 26.39 -0.73
N PHE A 430 -4.31 26.37 -0.08
CA PHE A 430 -3.11 25.67 -0.51
C PHE A 430 -2.64 24.69 0.58
N TYR A 431 -2.77 23.41 0.32
CA TYR A 431 -2.24 22.33 1.15
C TYR A 431 -0.80 22.04 0.73
N PRO A 432 0.17 22.03 1.67
CA PRO A 432 1.56 21.74 1.31
C PRO A 432 1.74 20.27 0.96
N TRP A 433 2.77 19.97 0.17
CA TRP A 433 3.12 18.62 -0.29
C TRP A 433 3.06 17.58 0.82
N THR A 434 3.70 17.87 1.97
CA THR A 434 3.59 17.08 3.18
C THR A 434 2.94 17.89 4.29
N SER A 435 2.12 17.23 5.09
CA SER A 435 1.37 17.84 6.19
C SER A 435 1.44 16.96 7.44
N ALA A 436 1.31 17.59 8.61
CA ALA A 436 1.30 16.92 9.91
C ALA A 436 0.08 17.35 10.74
N SER A 437 0.30 18.01 11.89
CA SER A 437 -0.78 18.31 12.84
C SER A 437 -1.78 19.34 12.34
N ARG A 438 -1.38 20.33 11.57
CA ARG A 438 -2.17 21.51 11.19
C ARG A 438 -2.17 21.86 9.71
N GLY A 439 -1.25 21.29 8.91
CA GLY A 439 -1.09 21.60 7.48
C GLY A 439 -0.36 22.88 7.18
N ARG A 440 0.64 23.25 8.00
CA ARG A 440 1.43 24.46 7.82
C ARG A 440 2.60 24.24 6.87
N LEU A 441 2.76 25.15 5.91
CA LEU A 441 3.82 25.07 4.90
C LEU A 441 5.23 25.12 5.50
N ASP A 442 5.46 26.03 6.44
CA ASP A 442 6.79 26.35 6.99
C ASP A 442 7.28 25.39 8.07
N SER A 443 6.39 24.71 8.79
CA SER A 443 6.79 23.86 9.93
C SER A 443 6.45 22.38 9.77
N GLU A 444 5.76 22.02 8.70
CA GLU A 444 5.31 20.62 8.49
C GLU A 444 5.73 20.07 7.12
N CYS A 445 6.02 20.93 6.14
CA CYS A 445 6.48 20.46 4.84
C CYS A 445 8.00 20.23 4.82
N HIS A 446 8.41 19.01 4.44
CA HIS A 446 9.80 18.58 4.55
C HIS A 446 10.60 18.67 3.24
N SER A 447 9.96 18.65 2.07
CA SER A 447 10.65 18.73 0.78
C SER A 447 10.89 20.19 0.38
N VAL A 448 12.01 20.74 0.82
CA VAL A 448 12.42 22.12 0.54
C VAL A 448 13.33 22.17 -0.68
N ASP A 449 14.16 21.16 -0.87
CA ASP A 449 15.04 20.97 -2.01
C ASP A 449 15.02 19.47 -2.42
N PRO A 450 14.50 19.15 -3.62
CA PRO A 450 13.80 20.05 -4.55
C PRO A 450 12.53 20.66 -3.92
N PRO A 451 12.08 21.85 -4.38
CA PRO A 451 11.06 22.65 -3.70
C PRO A 451 9.62 22.11 -3.86
N HIS A 452 9.40 20.82 -3.65
CA HIS A 452 8.10 20.16 -3.79
C HIS A 452 7.02 20.79 -2.90
N CYS A 453 7.42 21.33 -1.74
CA CYS A 453 6.52 22.08 -0.86
C CYS A 453 5.78 23.22 -1.58
N LEU A 454 6.38 23.81 -2.61
CA LEU A 454 5.85 24.94 -3.36
C LEU A 454 5.32 24.54 -4.74
N THR A 455 5.95 23.54 -5.37
CA THR A 455 5.73 23.21 -6.78
C THR A 455 4.74 22.05 -6.99
N GLN A 456 4.52 21.15 -6.01
CA GLN A 456 3.55 20.07 -6.07
C GLN A 456 2.12 20.59 -5.92
N ASN A 457 1.68 21.38 -6.92
CA ASN A 457 0.38 22.04 -6.86
C ASN A 457 -0.81 21.09 -7.14
N HIS A 458 -0.58 19.96 -7.82
CA HIS A 458 -1.64 18.99 -8.15
C HIS A 458 -2.38 18.47 -6.90
N LEU A 459 -1.73 18.41 -5.72
CA LEU A 459 -2.35 18.01 -4.46
C LEU A 459 -3.65 18.76 -4.17
N GLN A 460 -3.78 20.03 -4.57
CA GLN A 460 -5.03 20.78 -4.40
C GLN A 460 -6.17 20.12 -5.17
N GLY A 461 -5.88 19.67 -6.39
CA GLY A 461 -6.80 18.93 -7.23
C GLY A 461 -7.16 17.57 -6.68
N ASP A 462 -6.19 16.82 -6.16
CA ASP A 462 -6.36 15.50 -5.55
C ASP A 462 -7.28 15.57 -4.33
N VAL A 463 -7.09 16.57 -3.47
CA VAL A 463 -7.99 16.86 -2.35
C VAL A 463 -9.39 17.17 -2.83
N SER A 464 -9.55 18.02 -3.85
CA SER A 464 -10.85 18.34 -4.44
C SER A 464 -11.55 17.11 -5.00
N LEU A 465 -10.80 16.24 -5.68
CA LEU A 465 -11.33 14.99 -6.24
C LEU A 465 -11.84 14.06 -5.13
N ALA A 466 -11.07 13.85 -4.08
CA ALA A 466 -11.49 13.04 -2.94
C ALA A 466 -12.75 13.58 -2.26
N VAL A 467 -12.82 14.89 -2.04
CA VAL A 467 -14.02 15.56 -1.47
C VAL A 467 -15.24 15.34 -2.35
N TRP A 468 -15.09 15.50 -3.66
CA TRP A 468 -16.16 15.29 -4.62
C TRP A 468 -16.61 13.83 -4.66
N GLN A 469 -15.68 12.88 -4.73
CA GLN A 469 -15.98 11.44 -4.70
C GLN A 469 -16.67 11.03 -3.41
N TYR A 470 -16.28 11.58 -2.25
CA TYR A 470 -16.97 11.33 -1.00
C TYR A 470 -18.45 11.73 -1.06
N TYR A 471 -18.73 12.93 -1.60
CA TYR A 471 -20.11 13.36 -1.80
C TYR A 471 -20.87 12.43 -2.76
N LEU A 472 -20.28 12.05 -3.89
CA LEU A 472 -20.93 11.14 -4.84
C LEU A 472 -21.27 9.80 -4.21
N ALA A 473 -20.32 9.23 -3.44
CA ALA A 473 -20.48 7.93 -2.79
C ALA A 473 -21.54 7.94 -1.68
N THR A 474 -21.66 9.04 -0.92
CA THR A 474 -22.55 9.13 0.23
C THR A 474 -23.88 9.81 -0.06
N GLY A 475 -23.93 10.72 -1.02
CA GLY A 475 -25.08 11.58 -1.28
C GLY A 475 -25.40 12.55 -0.14
N ASP A 476 -24.49 12.69 0.85
CA ASP A 476 -24.70 13.51 2.05
C ASP A 476 -24.59 15.00 1.70
N ARG A 477 -25.74 15.61 1.41
CA ARG A 477 -25.86 17.03 1.03
C ARG A 477 -25.53 17.96 2.20
N ASP A 478 -25.83 17.56 3.43
CA ASP A 478 -25.54 18.37 4.61
C ASP A 478 -24.04 18.40 4.87
N TRP A 479 -23.38 17.25 4.75
CA TRP A 479 -21.91 17.19 4.77
C TRP A 479 -21.30 18.02 3.65
N LEU A 480 -21.82 17.90 2.42
CA LEU A 480 -21.35 18.71 1.30
C LEU A 480 -21.47 20.21 1.61
N ALA A 481 -22.59 20.65 2.16
CA ALA A 481 -22.81 22.07 2.52
C ALA A 481 -21.87 22.55 3.63
N ALA A 482 -21.67 21.73 4.67
CA ALA A 482 -20.94 22.11 5.88
C ALA A 482 -19.43 21.86 5.79
N ARG A 483 -18.98 20.83 5.07
CA ARG A 483 -17.59 20.37 5.02
C ARG A 483 -17.03 20.42 3.60
N GLY A 484 -17.69 19.79 2.64
CA GLY A 484 -17.21 19.67 1.26
C GLY A 484 -17.13 21.00 0.54
N TRP A 485 -18.18 21.83 0.63
CA TRP A 485 -18.23 23.13 -0.06
C TRP A 485 -17.10 24.09 0.34
N PRO A 486 -16.78 24.31 1.61
CA PRO A 486 -15.64 25.15 1.98
C PRO A 486 -14.31 24.69 1.36
N LEU A 487 -14.11 23.38 1.20
CA LEU A 487 -12.92 22.83 0.55
C LEU A 487 -12.96 23.04 -0.97
N LEU A 488 -14.01 22.58 -1.62
CA LEU A 488 -14.17 22.70 -3.08
C LEU A 488 -14.09 24.14 -3.54
N LYS A 489 -14.81 25.06 -2.85
CA LYS A 489 -14.76 26.50 -3.15
C LYS A 489 -13.35 27.06 -2.96
N GLY A 490 -12.72 26.78 -1.81
CA GLY A 490 -11.41 27.32 -1.50
C GLY A 490 -10.32 26.83 -2.46
N ILE A 491 -10.37 25.58 -2.88
CA ILE A 491 -9.46 25.01 -3.90
C ILE A 491 -9.74 25.63 -5.28
N ALA A 492 -11.00 25.82 -5.64
CA ALA A 492 -11.35 26.49 -6.91
C ALA A 492 -10.88 27.95 -6.93
N ASP A 493 -11.02 28.68 -5.82
CA ASP A 493 -10.50 30.05 -5.70
C ASP A 493 -8.96 30.07 -5.84
N PHE A 494 -8.27 29.08 -5.26
CA PHE A 494 -6.81 28.94 -5.44
C PHE A 494 -6.45 28.76 -6.92
N TRP A 495 -7.04 27.80 -7.60
CA TRP A 495 -6.75 27.53 -9.01
C TRP A 495 -7.06 28.74 -9.91
N ARG A 496 -8.17 29.44 -9.65
CA ARG A 496 -8.49 30.68 -10.37
C ARG A 496 -7.40 31.73 -10.20
N SER A 497 -6.87 31.91 -8.98
CA SER A 497 -5.82 32.93 -8.72
C SER A 497 -4.43 32.48 -9.11
N ARG A 498 -4.20 31.14 -9.21
CA ARG A 498 -2.91 30.55 -9.56
C ARG A 498 -2.65 30.52 -11.06
N ALA A 499 -3.71 30.33 -11.84
CA ALA A 499 -3.62 30.27 -13.29
C ALA A 499 -3.27 31.63 -13.91
N THR A 500 -2.29 31.66 -14.79
CA THR A 500 -1.83 32.84 -15.53
C THR A 500 -2.53 32.91 -16.87
N ALA A 501 -3.16 34.04 -17.17
CA ALA A 501 -3.79 34.28 -18.47
C ALA A 501 -2.73 34.56 -19.55
N ASN A 502 -2.84 33.89 -20.69
CA ASN A 502 -1.97 34.04 -21.84
C ASN A 502 -2.55 35.03 -22.88
N PRO A 503 -1.71 35.63 -23.74
CA PRO A 503 -2.17 36.53 -24.77
C PRO A 503 -3.18 35.93 -25.78
N ASP A 504 -3.12 34.60 -25.97
CA ASP A 504 -4.05 33.84 -26.84
C ASP A 504 -5.40 33.52 -26.17
N GLY A 505 -5.58 33.97 -24.92
CA GLY A 505 -6.79 33.76 -24.14
C GLY A 505 -6.84 32.37 -23.44
N SER A 506 -5.79 31.55 -23.56
CA SER A 506 -5.60 30.36 -22.75
C SER A 506 -5.08 30.69 -21.35
N TYR A 507 -4.98 29.67 -20.47
CA TYR A 507 -4.39 29.78 -19.15
C TYR A 507 -3.29 28.76 -18.98
N SER A 508 -2.23 29.13 -18.24
CA SER A 508 -1.12 28.26 -17.86
C SER A 508 -0.97 28.17 -16.33
N VAL A 509 -0.44 27.06 -15.84
CA VAL A 509 0.11 26.95 -14.50
C VAL A 509 1.59 26.66 -14.66
N ASN A 510 2.42 27.64 -14.32
CA ASN A 510 3.86 27.60 -14.53
C ASN A 510 4.60 27.25 -13.25
N ASP A 511 5.86 26.83 -13.35
CA ASP A 511 6.73 26.52 -12.22
C ASP A 511 6.09 25.53 -11.26
N VAL A 512 5.78 24.33 -11.77
CA VAL A 512 5.19 23.23 -11.01
C VAL A 512 6.03 21.97 -11.11
N ALA A 513 5.80 21.05 -10.19
CA ALA A 513 6.12 19.65 -10.33
C ALA A 513 4.81 18.88 -10.47
N GLY A 514 4.81 17.86 -11.34
CA GLY A 514 3.75 16.88 -11.43
C GLY A 514 3.90 15.78 -10.37
N PRO A 515 3.07 14.73 -10.43
CA PRO A 515 3.27 13.50 -9.66
C PRO A 515 4.65 12.87 -9.85
N ASP A 516 5.23 12.97 -11.03
CA ASP A 516 6.62 12.60 -11.30
C ASP A 516 7.59 13.58 -10.62
N GLU A 517 8.28 13.10 -9.60
CA GLU A 517 9.21 13.92 -8.81
C GLU A 517 10.57 14.17 -9.49
N TYR A 518 10.83 13.53 -10.65
CA TYR A 518 12.05 13.80 -11.43
C TYR A 518 11.97 15.11 -12.18
N SER A 519 10.77 15.65 -12.39
CA SER A 519 10.53 16.91 -13.09
C SER A 519 10.02 17.98 -12.14
N ASN A 520 10.74 19.09 -12.01
CA ASN A 520 10.39 20.22 -11.14
C ASN A 520 10.64 21.54 -11.87
N GLY A 521 9.87 22.58 -11.55
CA GLY A 521 9.97 23.88 -12.20
C GLY A 521 9.55 23.88 -13.66
N VAL A 522 8.59 23.01 -14.03
CA VAL A 522 8.08 22.89 -15.40
C VAL A 522 6.78 23.70 -15.58
N ASP A 523 6.47 24.04 -16.82
CA ASP A 523 5.28 24.78 -17.16
C ASP A 523 4.21 23.85 -17.76
N ASP A 524 2.95 24.13 -17.43
CA ASP A 524 1.80 23.40 -17.96
C ASP A 524 1.88 21.89 -17.74
N GLY A 525 2.20 21.45 -16.51
CA GLY A 525 2.12 20.04 -16.15
C GLY A 525 0.72 19.48 -16.47
N VAL A 526 0.66 18.44 -17.33
CA VAL A 526 -0.62 17.99 -17.90
C VAL A 526 -1.59 17.49 -16.84
N PHE A 527 -1.11 16.68 -15.88
CA PHE A 527 -1.94 16.22 -14.77
C PHE A 527 -2.34 17.39 -13.86
N THR A 528 -1.41 18.27 -13.52
CA THR A 528 -1.68 19.46 -12.72
C THR A 528 -2.78 20.32 -13.34
N ASN A 529 -2.70 20.61 -14.62
CA ASN A 529 -3.71 21.42 -15.32
C ASN A 529 -5.05 20.69 -15.46
N ALA A 530 -5.04 19.39 -15.74
CA ALA A 530 -6.27 18.60 -15.86
C ALA A 530 -7.00 18.43 -14.52
N VAL A 531 -6.26 18.18 -13.43
CA VAL A 531 -6.87 18.07 -12.09
C VAL A 531 -7.36 19.43 -11.59
N ALA A 532 -6.69 20.53 -11.95
CA ALA A 532 -7.15 21.89 -11.68
C ALA A 532 -8.45 22.20 -12.40
N ALA A 533 -8.54 21.89 -13.70
CA ALA A 533 -9.79 22.03 -14.47
C ALA A 533 -10.93 21.19 -13.88
N THR A 534 -10.62 19.96 -13.46
CA THR A 534 -11.57 19.05 -12.81
C THR A 534 -12.05 19.62 -11.48
N ALA A 535 -11.16 20.18 -10.66
CA ALA A 535 -11.49 20.80 -9.37
C ALA A 535 -12.44 22.01 -9.56
N LEU A 536 -12.18 22.88 -10.54
CA LEU A 536 -13.01 24.02 -10.87
C LEU A 536 -14.41 23.59 -11.32
N ARG A 537 -14.51 22.55 -12.16
CA ARG A 537 -15.79 21.99 -12.62
C ARG A 537 -16.55 21.32 -11.47
N ASN A 538 -15.88 20.58 -10.58
CA ASN A 538 -16.51 19.95 -9.42
C ASN A 538 -17.04 21.00 -8.43
N ALA A 539 -16.31 22.08 -8.18
CA ALA A 539 -16.79 23.20 -7.38
C ALA A 539 -18.03 23.87 -8.01
N THR A 540 -18.03 24.03 -9.35
CA THR A 540 -19.20 24.55 -10.09
C THR A 540 -20.42 23.64 -9.94
N ARG A 541 -20.25 22.32 -10.03
CA ARG A 541 -21.34 21.34 -9.81
C ARG A 541 -21.85 21.39 -8.38
N ALA A 542 -20.94 21.39 -7.40
CA ALA A 542 -21.29 21.47 -5.99
C ALA A 542 -22.09 22.75 -5.66
N ALA A 543 -21.69 23.90 -6.22
CA ALA A 543 -22.44 25.15 -6.08
C ALA A 543 -23.90 25.00 -6.54
N ARG A 544 -24.09 24.44 -7.76
CA ARG A 544 -25.43 24.23 -8.33
C ARG A 544 -26.28 23.28 -7.48
N ILE A 545 -25.70 22.18 -7.01
CA ILE A 545 -26.37 21.21 -6.11
C ILE A 545 -26.85 21.92 -4.83
N LEU A 546 -26.04 22.86 -4.31
CA LEU A 546 -26.37 23.61 -3.09
C LEU A 546 -27.26 24.86 -3.36
N GLY A 547 -27.70 25.08 -4.59
CA GLY A 547 -28.50 26.25 -4.99
C GLY A 547 -27.70 27.55 -4.94
N ARG A 548 -26.40 27.51 -5.15
CA ARG A 548 -25.48 28.66 -5.18
C ARG A 548 -25.06 28.97 -6.60
N THR A 549 -24.80 30.25 -6.89
CA THR A 549 -24.30 30.68 -8.19
C THR A 549 -22.78 30.57 -8.19
N PRO A 550 -22.17 29.70 -9.03
CA PRO A 550 -20.72 29.63 -9.16
C PRO A 550 -20.17 30.84 -9.90
N PRO A 551 -18.95 31.30 -9.55
CA PRO A 551 -18.24 32.32 -10.35
C PRO A 551 -18.06 31.85 -11.81
N ALA A 552 -18.37 32.68 -12.79
CA ALA A 552 -18.20 32.33 -14.21
C ALA A 552 -16.71 32.08 -14.58
N GLU A 553 -15.81 32.69 -13.85
CA GLU A 553 -14.37 32.54 -14.08
C GLU A 553 -13.87 31.13 -13.84
N TRP A 554 -14.48 30.37 -12.92
CA TRP A 554 -14.06 28.99 -12.69
C TRP A 554 -14.14 28.13 -13.95
N ASN A 555 -15.29 28.19 -14.66
CA ASN A 555 -15.42 27.46 -15.90
C ASN A 555 -14.57 28.06 -17.02
N ARG A 556 -14.40 29.39 -17.07
CA ARG A 556 -13.55 30.04 -18.07
C ARG A 556 -12.10 29.56 -17.96
N VAL A 557 -11.55 29.48 -16.75
CA VAL A 557 -10.21 28.96 -16.51
C VAL A 557 -10.17 27.45 -16.84
N ALA A 558 -11.11 26.67 -16.31
CA ALA A 558 -11.16 25.21 -16.51
C ALA A 558 -11.20 24.78 -18.00
N ASP A 559 -11.90 25.55 -18.82
CA ASP A 559 -12.09 25.23 -20.24
C ASP A 559 -10.92 25.69 -21.13
N ARG A 560 -10.00 26.49 -20.58
CA ARG A 560 -8.90 27.12 -21.33
C ARG A 560 -7.52 26.87 -20.76
N LEU A 561 -7.40 26.05 -19.68
CA LEU A 561 -6.09 25.56 -19.22
C LEU A 561 -5.42 24.77 -20.34
N ARG A 562 -4.15 25.02 -20.56
CA ARG A 562 -3.36 24.30 -21.56
C ARG A 562 -3.15 22.85 -21.11
N ILE A 563 -3.42 21.94 -22.02
CA ILE A 563 -3.25 20.49 -21.85
C ILE A 563 -2.30 20.02 -22.95
N PRO A 564 -1.00 19.90 -22.66
CA PRO A 564 -0.01 19.51 -23.66
C PRO A 564 -0.34 18.16 -24.32
N TYR A 565 -0.39 18.13 -25.64
CA TYR A 565 -0.79 16.96 -26.42
C TYR A 565 -0.06 16.90 -27.77
N ASP A 566 0.51 15.76 -28.10
CA ASP A 566 1.10 15.44 -29.40
C ASP A 566 0.05 14.72 -30.25
N ALA A 567 -0.58 15.42 -31.17
CA ALA A 567 -1.66 14.89 -31.98
C ALA A 567 -1.17 13.83 -33.01
N GLU A 568 0.10 13.88 -33.45
CA GLU A 568 0.66 12.90 -34.38
C GLU A 568 0.84 11.55 -33.69
N LYS A 569 1.38 11.56 -32.47
CA LYS A 569 1.58 10.36 -31.65
C LYS A 569 0.32 9.97 -30.87
N LYS A 570 -0.66 10.84 -30.76
CA LYS A 570 -1.83 10.73 -29.86
C LYS A 570 -1.46 10.57 -28.38
N VAL A 571 -0.43 11.26 -27.96
CA VAL A 571 0.12 11.16 -26.60
C VAL A 571 0.00 12.48 -25.88
N PHE A 572 -0.55 12.47 -24.67
CA PHE A 572 -0.48 13.61 -23.77
C PHE A 572 0.96 13.78 -23.28
N LEU A 573 1.49 14.98 -23.35
CA LEU A 573 2.86 15.29 -22.91
C LEU A 573 2.83 15.70 -21.44
N GLN A 574 3.76 15.17 -20.66
CA GLN A 574 3.80 15.39 -19.20
C GLN A 574 3.77 16.88 -18.82
N TYR A 575 4.45 17.71 -19.61
CA TYR A 575 4.47 19.19 -19.47
C TYR A 575 4.80 19.84 -20.82
N ALA A 576 4.70 21.16 -20.88
CA ALA A 576 5.05 21.89 -22.08
C ALA A 576 6.54 21.68 -22.45
N GLY A 577 6.79 21.11 -23.64
CA GLY A 577 8.15 20.81 -24.10
C GLY A 577 8.75 19.51 -23.57
N TYR A 578 7.97 18.60 -22.98
CA TYR A 578 8.43 17.28 -22.55
C TYR A 578 9.05 16.50 -23.74
N ASN A 579 10.24 15.98 -23.51
CA ASN A 579 11.10 15.38 -24.54
C ASN A 579 11.15 13.85 -24.49
N GLY A 580 10.42 13.20 -23.58
CA GLY A 580 10.41 11.75 -23.42
C GLY A 580 11.42 11.21 -22.40
N SER A 581 11.88 12.02 -21.47
CA SER A 581 12.70 11.59 -20.33
C SER A 581 12.00 10.54 -19.47
N THR A 582 12.80 9.76 -18.73
CA THR A 582 12.31 8.79 -17.76
C THR A 582 11.55 9.50 -16.66
N ILE A 583 10.43 8.90 -16.22
CA ILE A 583 9.62 9.36 -15.09
C ILE A 583 9.79 8.41 -13.90
N LYS A 584 9.74 8.95 -12.67
CA LYS A 584 9.82 8.15 -11.44
C LYS A 584 8.59 7.27 -11.26
N GLN A 585 7.41 7.82 -11.51
CA GLN A 585 6.12 7.20 -11.17
C GLN A 585 4.98 7.72 -12.06
N ALA A 586 3.78 7.14 -11.89
CA ALA A 586 2.58 7.53 -12.62
C ALA A 586 2.31 9.04 -12.52
N ASP A 587 2.15 9.68 -13.66
CA ASP A 587 1.84 11.11 -13.84
C ASP A 587 0.76 11.28 -14.91
N THR A 588 1.13 11.40 -16.17
CA THR A 588 0.23 11.65 -17.30
C THR A 588 -0.86 10.58 -17.46
N VAL A 589 -0.59 9.34 -17.12
CA VAL A 589 -1.56 8.23 -17.15
C VAL A 589 -2.74 8.44 -16.20
N LEU A 590 -2.54 9.25 -15.14
CA LEU A 590 -3.62 9.65 -14.23
C LEU A 590 -4.75 10.44 -14.90
N LEU A 591 -4.57 10.90 -16.12
CA LEU A 591 -5.64 11.47 -16.94
C LEU A 591 -6.73 10.43 -17.27
N THR A 592 -6.37 9.17 -17.48
CA THR A 592 -7.31 8.07 -17.73
C THR A 592 -8.00 7.67 -16.44
N TYR A 593 -7.22 7.38 -15.41
CA TYR A 593 -7.71 7.12 -14.06
C TYR A 593 -6.82 7.84 -13.05
N PRO A 594 -7.38 8.61 -12.09
CA PRO A 594 -8.80 8.72 -11.73
C PRO A 594 -9.58 9.83 -12.45
N LEU A 595 -8.99 10.64 -13.33
CA LEU A 595 -9.64 11.86 -13.83
C LEU A 595 -10.74 11.60 -14.87
N GLU A 596 -10.71 10.48 -15.59
CA GLU A 596 -11.60 10.23 -16.75
C GLU A 596 -11.57 11.43 -17.73
N TRP A 597 -10.36 11.95 -18.01
CA TRP A 597 -10.19 13.10 -18.90
C TRP A 597 -10.68 12.77 -20.31
N PRO A 598 -11.42 13.65 -20.98
CA PRO A 598 -11.87 13.41 -22.35
C PRO A 598 -10.68 13.22 -23.29
N MET A 599 -10.65 12.11 -24.00
CA MET A 599 -9.59 11.73 -24.95
C MET A 599 -10.17 11.30 -26.29
N GLU A 600 -9.45 11.56 -27.36
CA GLU A 600 -9.79 10.99 -28.66
C GLU A 600 -9.51 9.47 -28.70
N PRO A 601 -10.15 8.73 -29.60
CA PRO A 601 -9.93 7.29 -29.74
C PRO A 601 -8.45 6.95 -29.93
N GLY A 602 -7.94 6.02 -29.12
CA GLY A 602 -6.55 5.54 -29.14
C GLY A 602 -5.58 6.39 -28.32
N ALA A 603 -5.95 7.60 -27.87
CA ALA A 603 -5.02 8.44 -27.11
C ALA A 603 -4.71 7.87 -25.71
N ALA A 604 -5.68 7.24 -25.05
CA ALA A 604 -5.44 6.58 -23.77
C ALA A 604 -4.44 5.43 -23.87
N ALA A 605 -4.58 4.57 -24.89
CA ALA A 605 -3.66 3.46 -25.13
C ALA A 605 -2.26 3.96 -25.50
N ALA A 606 -2.18 4.91 -26.45
CA ALA A 606 -0.89 5.47 -26.86
C ALA A 606 -0.16 6.16 -25.68
N THR A 607 -0.91 6.87 -24.82
CA THR A 607 -0.35 7.51 -23.61
C THR A 607 0.12 6.47 -22.60
N LEU A 608 -0.66 5.42 -22.34
CA LEU A 608 -0.26 4.34 -21.44
C LEU A 608 1.03 3.68 -21.91
N ASP A 609 1.09 3.22 -23.17
CA ASP A 609 2.27 2.55 -23.72
C ASP A 609 3.49 3.47 -23.71
N TYR A 610 3.29 4.74 -24.01
CA TYR A 610 4.37 5.73 -24.05
C TYR A 610 5.03 5.90 -22.68
N TYR A 611 4.23 6.06 -21.61
CA TYR A 611 4.77 6.29 -20.27
C TYR A 611 5.16 5.00 -19.54
N ALA A 612 4.46 3.90 -19.78
CA ALA A 612 4.85 2.61 -19.20
C ALA A 612 6.26 2.17 -19.66
N ALA A 613 6.62 2.48 -20.92
CA ALA A 613 7.97 2.24 -21.46
C ALA A 613 9.04 3.21 -20.92
N ARG A 614 8.63 4.29 -20.25
CA ARG A 614 9.53 5.35 -19.73
C ARG A 614 9.52 5.46 -18.21
N THR A 615 8.77 4.63 -17.55
CA THR A 615 8.77 4.58 -16.08
C THR A 615 10.05 3.93 -15.60
N ASP A 616 10.69 4.55 -14.60
CA ASP A 616 11.88 4.01 -13.96
C ASP A 616 11.59 2.58 -13.45
N PRO A 617 12.37 1.58 -13.86
CA PRO A 617 12.19 0.21 -13.38
C PRO A 617 12.37 0.08 -11.86
N ASP A 618 13.11 1.01 -11.25
CA ASP A 618 13.31 1.08 -9.79
C ASP A 618 12.28 1.98 -9.08
N GLY A 619 11.30 2.52 -9.79
CA GLY A 619 10.26 3.38 -9.25
C GLY A 619 9.40 2.71 -8.18
N PRO A 620 8.70 3.51 -7.35
CA PRO A 620 7.95 3.05 -6.18
C PRO A 620 6.70 2.24 -6.54
N ALA A 621 6.13 1.57 -5.54
CA ALA A 621 4.87 0.81 -5.63
C ALA A 621 3.64 1.71 -5.85
N MET A 622 3.72 2.66 -6.77
CA MET A 622 2.68 3.65 -7.03
C MET A 622 2.24 3.70 -8.50
N THR A 623 2.90 3.01 -9.40
CA THR A 623 2.71 3.18 -10.85
C THR A 623 1.92 2.05 -11.48
N ASP A 624 2.37 0.80 -11.34
CA ASP A 624 1.81 -0.33 -12.08
C ASP A 624 0.35 -0.64 -11.70
N SER A 625 -0.12 -0.19 -10.53
CA SER A 625 -1.54 -0.29 -10.17
C SER A 625 -2.41 0.63 -11.03
N VAL A 626 -1.94 1.86 -11.35
CA VAL A 626 -2.63 2.76 -12.29
C VAL A 626 -2.58 2.19 -13.70
N HIS A 627 -1.41 1.71 -14.15
CA HIS A 627 -1.28 1.05 -15.45
C HIS A 627 -2.25 -0.12 -15.60
N ALA A 628 -2.43 -0.95 -14.56
CA ALA A 628 -3.39 -2.06 -14.54
C ALA A 628 -4.86 -1.57 -14.67
N ILE A 629 -5.21 -0.48 -13.99
CA ILE A 629 -6.55 0.12 -14.05
C ILE A 629 -6.80 0.72 -15.43
N ASP A 630 -5.83 1.41 -15.99
CA ASP A 630 -5.91 2.04 -17.31
C ASP A 630 -6.01 0.98 -18.41
N ALA A 631 -5.16 -0.05 -18.40
CA ALA A 631 -5.22 -1.17 -19.34
C ALA A 631 -6.58 -1.88 -19.27
N ALA A 632 -7.13 -2.07 -18.06
CA ALA A 632 -8.46 -2.62 -17.87
C ALA A 632 -9.56 -1.71 -18.44
N ALA A 633 -9.43 -0.38 -18.30
CA ALA A 633 -10.39 0.60 -18.82
C ALA A 633 -10.34 0.74 -20.34
N ILE A 634 -9.14 0.77 -20.92
CA ILE A 634 -8.89 0.90 -22.36
C ILE A 634 -9.49 -0.30 -23.12
N GLY A 635 -9.30 -1.50 -22.59
CA GLY A 635 -9.92 -2.72 -23.14
C GLY A 635 -9.40 -3.10 -24.53
N GLU A 636 -8.18 -2.74 -24.87
CA GLU A 636 -7.54 -3.14 -26.11
C GLU A 636 -7.28 -4.64 -26.17
N PRO A 637 -7.11 -5.23 -27.38
CA PRO A 637 -6.78 -6.64 -27.51
C PRO A 637 -5.48 -6.97 -26.79
N GLY A 638 -5.55 -7.82 -25.77
CA GLY A 638 -4.40 -8.20 -24.95
C GLY A 638 -4.75 -8.48 -23.51
N CYS A 639 -3.75 -8.65 -22.66
CA CYS A 639 -3.91 -8.95 -21.23
C CYS A 639 -2.95 -8.17 -20.34
N SER A 640 -2.44 -7.06 -20.79
CA SER A 640 -1.49 -6.21 -20.06
C SER A 640 -2.02 -5.77 -18.69
N ALA A 641 -3.35 -5.67 -18.50
CA ALA A 641 -3.94 -5.40 -17.20
C ALA A 641 -3.50 -6.41 -16.13
N TYR A 642 -3.32 -7.71 -16.49
CA TYR A 642 -2.82 -8.71 -15.55
C TYR A 642 -1.31 -8.57 -15.33
N THR A 643 -0.55 -8.32 -16.38
CA THR A 643 0.90 -8.07 -16.27
C THR A 643 1.17 -6.91 -15.30
N TYR A 644 0.50 -5.77 -15.50
CA TYR A 644 0.62 -4.63 -14.60
C TYR A 644 0.11 -4.91 -13.19
N LEU A 645 -0.97 -5.73 -13.04
CA LEU A 645 -1.42 -6.18 -11.72
C LEU A 645 -0.30 -6.94 -11.00
N GLN A 646 0.35 -7.90 -11.65
CA GLN A 646 1.47 -8.64 -11.06
C GLN A 646 2.65 -7.70 -10.71
N ARG A 647 2.97 -6.77 -11.60
CA ARG A 647 4.02 -5.75 -11.38
C ARG A 647 3.69 -4.82 -10.21
N SER A 648 2.41 -4.56 -9.95
CA SER A 648 1.99 -3.68 -8.84
C SER A 648 2.12 -4.31 -7.46
N VAL A 649 2.33 -5.63 -7.36
CA VAL A 649 2.35 -6.34 -6.08
C VAL A 649 3.59 -7.23 -5.87
N ARG A 650 3.92 -8.12 -6.83
CA ARG A 650 4.97 -9.14 -6.63
C ARG A 650 6.34 -8.57 -6.24
N PRO A 651 6.87 -7.52 -6.90
CA PRO A 651 8.20 -7.01 -6.58
C PRO A 651 8.26 -6.26 -5.23
N PHE A 652 7.12 -5.93 -4.64
CA PHE A 652 7.01 -5.13 -3.42
C PHE A 652 6.58 -5.92 -2.20
N MET A 653 6.05 -7.13 -2.38
CA MET A 653 5.56 -7.96 -1.29
C MET A 653 6.71 -8.58 -0.50
N ARG A 654 6.68 -8.45 0.82
CA ARG A 654 7.70 -8.96 1.75
C ARG A 654 7.09 -10.02 2.67
N GLY A 655 7.65 -11.23 2.59
CA GLY A 655 7.33 -12.31 3.53
C GLY A 655 7.98 -12.06 4.90
N PRO A 656 7.58 -12.85 5.91
CA PRO A 656 6.56 -13.89 5.86
C PRO A 656 5.14 -13.41 6.13
N TYR A 657 4.92 -12.10 6.35
CA TYR A 657 3.62 -11.55 6.79
C TYR A 657 2.87 -10.75 5.71
N ASP A 658 3.31 -10.86 4.46
CA ASP A 658 2.73 -10.16 3.32
C ASP A 658 2.68 -8.63 3.52
N LEU A 659 3.76 -8.05 4.04
CA LEU A 659 3.91 -6.60 4.14
C LEU A 659 4.36 -6.00 2.80
N PHE A 660 4.09 -4.73 2.61
CA PHE A 660 4.37 -4.04 1.36
C PHE A 660 5.57 -3.11 1.53
N SER A 661 6.59 -3.22 0.66
CA SER A 661 7.65 -2.21 0.58
C SER A 661 7.34 -1.15 -0.47
N GLU A 662 7.95 0.01 -0.37
CA GLU A 662 7.92 1.00 -1.45
C GLU A 662 8.86 0.58 -2.58
N ALA A 663 10.07 0.11 -2.24
CA ALA A 663 11.10 -0.30 -3.19
C ALA A 663 10.88 -1.70 -3.74
N ARG A 664 11.42 -1.94 -4.94
CA ARG A 664 11.34 -3.23 -5.65
C ARG A 664 12.46 -4.19 -5.25
N GLY A 665 12.17 -5.50 -5.32
CA GLY A 665 13.16 -6.57 -5.26
C GLY A 665 14.14 -6.43 -4.10
N ASP A 666 15.39 -6.62 -4.34
CA ASP A 666 16.52 -6.51 -3.42
C ASP A 666 16.85 -5.07 -2.99
N LYS A 667 16.33 -4.07 -3.71
CA LYS A 667 16.43 -2.66 -3.33
C LYS A 667 15.53 -2.29 -2.14
N ALA A 668 14.56 -3.12 -1.79
CA ALA A 668 13.86 -3.00 -0.53
C ALA A 668 14.87 -3.22 0.61
N GLY A 669 15.05 -2.27 1.49
CA GLY A 669 16.14 -2.26 2.46
C GLY A 669 17.36 -1.45 2.06
N SER A 670 17.49 -1.04 0.80
CA SER A 670 18.52 -0.10 0.36
C SER A 670 18.36 1.26 1.04
N GLU A 671 19.48 1.88 1.42
CA GLU A 671 19.51 3.26 1.91
C GLU A 671 19.49 4.30 0.77
N ASP A 672 19.41 3.86 -0.49
CA ASP A 672 19.35 4.76 -1.64
C ASP A 672 17.99 5.48 -1.69
N PRO A 673 17.93 6.78 -1.53
CA PRO A 673 16.69 7.53 -1.54
C PRO A 673 15.92 7.46 -2.86
N LEU A 674 16.58 7.14 -3.97
CA LEU A 674 15.93 7.00 -5.28
C LEU A 674 15.26 5.63 -5.45
N SER A 675 15.68 4.62 -4.71
CA SER A 675 15.05 3.29 -4.76
C SER A 675 13.84 3.16 -3.81
N GLY A 676 13.58 4.18 -3.02
CA GLY A 676 12.56 4.18 -1.96
C GLY A 676 13.02 3.41 -0.72
N PHE A 677 12.67 3.93 0.44
CA PHE A 677 13.00 3.26 1.69
C PHE A 677 11.98 2.17 2.01
N PRO A 678 12.40 1.06 2.64
CA PRO A 678 11.44 0.10 3.14
C PRO A 678 10.59 0.77 4.23
N ALA A 679 9.33 0.96 3.96
CA ALA A 679 8.34 1.13 5.01
C ALA A 679 8.01 -0.26 5.54
N ASP A 680 7.74 -0.42 6.83
CA ASP A 680 7.30 -1.72 7.33
C ASP A 680 6.07 -2.20 6.61
N ASP A 681 5.14 -1.29 6.32
CA ASP A 681 3.97 -1.57 5.51
C ASP A 681 3.59 -0.32 4.71
N PHE A 682 3.92 -0.30 3.43
CA PHE A 682 3.63 0.81 2.53
C PHE A 682 2.16 0.79 2.10
N LEU A 683 1.31 1.49 2.86
CA LEU A 683 -0.15 1.51 2.66
C LEU A 683 -0.57 2.14 1.33
N THR A 684 0.23 3.03 0.79
CA THR A 684 0.03 3.63 -0.53
C THR A 684 -0.01 2.56 -1.62
N GLY A 685 1.00 1.69 -1.66
CA GLY A 685 1.05 0.56 -2.58
C GLY A 685 -0.11 -0.42 -2.37
N LYS A 686 -0.45 -0.73 -1.12
CA LYS A 686 -1.63 -1.55 -0.78
C LYS A 686 -2.93 -0.94 -1.29
N GLY A 687 -3.09 0.37 -1.12
CA GLY A 687 -4.26 1.11 -1.61
C GLY A 687 -4.38 1.08 -3.13
N GLY A 688 -3.28 1.34 -3.85
CA GLY A 688 -3.23 1.24 -5.31
C GLY A 688 -3.54 -0.16 -5.81
N PHE A 689 -2.94 -1.18 -5.21
CA PHE A 689 -3.20 -2.58 -5.55
C PHE A 689 -4.68 -2.96 -5.37
N LEU A 690 -5.32 -2.55 -4.28
CA LEU A 690 -6.76 -2.78 -4.07
C LEU A 690 -7.63 -2.09 -5.13
N GLN A 691 -7.22 -0.93 -5.62
CA GLN A 691 -7.95 -0.21 -6.67
C GLN A 691 -7.96 -0.95 -8.00
N VAL A 692 -6.95 -1.78 -8.31
CA VAL A 692 -6.97 -2.63 -9.51
C VAL A 692 -8.23 -3.49 -9.54
N PHE A 693 -8.65 -4.01 -8.38
CA PHE A 693 -9.87 -4.83 -8.27
C PHE A 693 -11.12 -3.96 -8.17
N THR A 694 -11.13 -2.98 -7.25
CA THR A 694 -12.34 -2.18 -6.99
C THR A 694 -12.69 -1.25 -8.13
N HIS A 695 -11.72 -0.68 -8.84
CA HIS A 695 -11.92 0.31 -9.90
C HIS A 695 -11.47 -0.16 -11.28
N GLY A 696 -10.41 -0.99 -11.36
CA GLY A 696 -9.90 -1.55 -12.61
C GLY A 696 -10.81 -2.64 -13.16
N LEU A 697 -10.86 -3.80 -12.50
CA LEU A 697 -11.59 -4.97 -13.01
C LEU A 697 -13.11 -4.76 -13.03
N THR A 698 -13.68 -3.96 -12.12
CA THR A 698 -15.12 -3.62 -12.14
C THR A 698 -15.47 -2.49 -13.10
N GLY A 699 -14.50 -1.65 -13.45
CA GLY A 699 -14.73 -0.38 -14.14
C GLY A 699 -15.54 0.63 -13.31
N LEU A 700 -15.54 0.49 -11.97
CA LEU A 700 -16.32 1.35 -11.06
C LEU A 700 -15.90 2.81 -11.19
N ARG A 701 -16.88 3.68 -11.49
CA ARG A 701 -16.76 5.13 -11.40
C ARG A 701 -18.02 5.70 -10.78
N LEU A 702 -17.87 6.64 -9.87
CA LEU A 702 -18.98 7.29 -9.19
C LEU A 702 -19.67 8.32 -10.12
N ARG A 703 -20.99 8.44 -10.02
CA ARG A 703 -21.83 9.41 -10.73
C ARG A 703 -22.80 10.08 -9.76
N GLU A 704 -23.35 11.22 -10.16
CA GLU A 704 -24.29 11.96 -9.31
C GLU A 704 -25.59 11.19 -9.03
N ASP A 705 -25.98 10.29 -9.91
CA ASP A 705 -27.22 9.51 -9.84
C ASP A 705 -26.98 8.00 -9.69
N GLY A 706 -25.72 7.53 -9.64
CA GLY A 706 -25.40 6.11 -9.59
C GLY A 706 -23.93 5.78 -9.66
N VAL A 707 -23.63 4.61 -10.18
CA VAL A 707 -22.27 4.18 -10.49
C VAL A 707 -22.17 3.71 -11.93
N ARG A 708 -21.02 3.92 -12.58
CA ARG A 708 -20.68 3.21 -13.81
C ARG A 708 -19.99 1.91 -13.46
N LEU A 709 -20.35 0.85 -14.15
CA LEU A 709 -19.67 -0.44 -14.14
C LEU A 709 -19.37 -0.89 -15.56
N ASP A 710 -18.14 -1.32 -15.80
CA ASP A 710 -17.66 -1.84 -17.08
C ASP A 710 -16.67 -3.00 -16.83
N PRO A 711 -17.19 -4.14 -16.35
CA PRO A 711 -16.35 -5.20 -15.83
C PRO A 711 -15.52 -5.89 -16.91
N THR A 712 -14.26 -6.18 -16.57
CA THR A 712 -13.31 -6.92 -17.39
C THR A 712 -12.66 -8.04 -16.59
N LEU A 713 -12.27 -9.12 -17.25
CA LEU A 713 -11.61 -10.25 -16.60
C LEU A 713 -10.42 -10.73 -17.43
N PRO A 714 -9.18 -10.59 -16.95
CA PRO A 714 -8.02 -11.24 -17.54
C PRO A 714 -8.15 -12.76 -17.51
N PRO A 715 -7.65 -13.50 -18.53
CA PRO A 715 -7.80 -14.95 -18.63
C PRO A 715 -7.12 -15.72 -17.48
N GLN A 716 -6.09 -15.13 -16.87
CA GLN A 716 -5.39 -15.71 -15.72
C GLN A 716 -6.30 -15.81 -14.49
N LEU A 717 -7.30 -14.93 -14.37
CA LEU A 717 -8.30 -14.94 -13.31
C LEU A 717 -9.58 -15.71 -13.73
N HIS A 718 -9.42 -16.78 -14.49
CA HIS A 718 -10.52 -17.51 -15.15
C HIS A 718 -11.60 -18.08 -14.19
N GLU A 719 -11.27 -18.29 -12.92
CA GLU A 719 -12.26 -18.69 -11.90
C GLU A 719 -13.14 -17.52 -11.44
N GLY A 720 -12.83 -16.29 -11.91
CA GLY A 720 -13.57 -15.08 -11.61
C GLY A 720 -13.06 -14.33 -10.39
N VAL A 721 -13.66 -13.16 -10.16
CA VAL A 721 -13.36 -12.28 -9.03
C VAL A 721 -14.67 -11.84 -8.39
N THR A 722 -14.75 -11.87 -7.07
CA THR A 722 -15.93 -11.40 -6.32
C THR A 722 -15.55 -10.25 -5.41
N LEU A 723 -16.22 -9.11 -5.57
CA LEU A 723 -16.12 -7.97 -4.67
C LEU A 723 -17.38 -7.87 -3.83
N LYS A 724 -17.24 -8.06 -2.51
CA LYS A 724 -18.34 -8.00 -1.55
C LYS A 724 -18.32 -6.69 -0.78
N GLY A 725 -19.51 -6.21 -0.42
CA GLY A 725 -19.65 -5.07 0.48
C GLY A 725 -19.30 -3.72 -0.14
N LEU A 726 -19.37 -3.60 -1.47
CA LEU A 726 -19.28 -2.30 -2.13
C LEU A 726 -20.43 -1.40 -1.70
N ARG A 727 -20.19 -0.09 -1.65
CA ARG A 727 -21.13 0.91 -1.13
C ARG A 727 -21.45 1.99 -2.17
N PHE A 728 -22.70 2.38 -2.22
CA PHE A 728 -23.17 3.60 -2.88
C PHE A 728 -24.36 4.16 -2.11
N ARG A 729 -24.17 5.30 -1.48
CA ARG A 729 -25.13 5.93 -0.55
C ARG A 729 -25.51 4.97 0.58
N ASP A 730 -26.80 4.69 0.77
CA ASP A 730 -27.31 3.72 1.75
C ASP A 730 -27.24 2.26 1.27
N ALA A 731 -26.98 2.06 -0.04
CA ALA A 731 -26.94 0.74 -0.62
C ALA A 731 -25.61 0.02 -0.38
N ALA A 732 -25.71 -1.29 -0.12
CA ALA A 732 -24.61 -2.22 -0.24
C ALA A 732 -24.87 -3.19 -1.40
N TYR A 733 -23.82 -3.50 -2.15
CA TYR A 733 -23.92 -4.41 -3.28
C TYR A 733 -22.64 -5.25 -3.44
N GLU A 734 -22.78 -6.33 -4.20
CA GLU A 734 -21.64 -7.15 -4.60
C GLU A 734 -21.53 -7.25 -6.12
N VAL A 735 -20.32 -7.44 -6.60
CA VAL A 735 -20.00 -7.65 -8.02
C VAL A 735 -19.26 -8.96 -8.16
N VAL A 736 -19.84 -9.90 -8.89
CA VAL A 736 -19.27 -11.22 -9.20
C VAL A 736 -18.90 -11.23 -10.68
N ILE A 737 -17.61 -11.06 -10.95
CA ILE A 737 -17.08 -11.03 -12.32
C ILE A 737 -16.75 -12.45 -12.73
N GLY A 738 -17.57 -13.02 -13.61
CA GLY A 738 -17.33 -14.33 -14.21
C GLY A 738 -16.77 -14.22 -15.63
N PRO A 739 -16.38 -15.36 -16.22
CA PRO A 739 -15.66 -15.38 -17.51
C PRO A 739 -16.47 -14.90 -18.73
N ARG A 740 -17.80 -14.82 -18.63
CA ARG A 740 -18.68 -14.33 -19.72
C ARG A 740 -19.62 -13.24 -19.25
N THR A 741 -20.07 -13.34 -18.02
CA THR A 741 -21.05 -12.43 -17.44
C THR A 741 -20.66 -12.03 -16.04
N THR A 742 -20.97 -10.79 -15.70
CA THR A 742 -20.83 -10.23 -14.36
C THR A 742 -22.20 -10.09 -13.73
N THR A 743 -22.36 -10.59 -12.52
CA THR A 743 -23.57 -10.41 -11.73
C THR A 743 -23.33 -9.30 -10.70
N VAL A 744 -24.21 -8.30 -10.73
CA VAL A 744 -24.24 -7.24 -9.70
C VAL A 744 -25.50 -7.48 -8.86
N ARG A 745 -25.34 -7.62 -7.54
CA ARG A 745 -26.43 -7.91 -6.62
C ARG A 745 -26.54 -6.83 -5.55
N LEU A 746 -27.70 -6.22 -5.41
CA LEU A 746 -28.02 -5.38 -4.27
C LEU A 746 -28.20 -6.27 -3.03
N THR A 747 -27.39 -6.04 -2.00
CA THR A 747 -27.43 -6.83 -0.76
C THR A 747 -28.22 -6.15 0.34
N SER A 748 -28.28 -4.81 0.32
CA SER A 748 -29.14 -3.99 1.20
C SER A 748 -29.28 -2.57 0.69
N GLY A 749 -30.23 -1.82 1.23
CA GLY A 749 -30.41 -0.39 0.93
C GLY A 749 -31.31 -0.13 -0.29
N THR A 750 -31.28 1.12 -0.77
CA THR A 750 -32.16 1.61 -1.82
C THR A 750 -31.66 1.24 -3.22
N PRO A 751 -32.54 0.82 -4.16
CA PRO A 751 -32.18 0.61 -5.56
C PRO A 751 -31.61 1.87 -6.20
N PHE A 752 -30.55 1.72 -7.02
CA PHE A 752 -29.85 2.82 -7.67
C PHE A 752 -29.54 2.54 -9.15
N THR A 753 -29.07 3.56 -9.86
CA THR A 753 -28.71 3.45 -11.28
C THR A 753 -27.29 2.90 -11.45
N VAL A 754 -27.14 1.92 -12.35
CA VAL A 754 -25.86 1.44 -12.87
C VAL A 754 -25.72 1.88 -14.33
N HIS A 755 -24.77 2.74 -14.62
CA HIS A 755 -24.42 3.14 -15.98
C HIS A 755 -23.54 2.06 -16.61
N THR A 756 -23.96 1.54 -17.74
CA THR A 756 -23.27 0.49 -18.50
C THR A 756 -22.97 0.94 -19.91
N ALA A 757 -22.17 0.18 -20.65
CA ALA A 757 -21.94 0.42 -22.08
C ALA A 757 -23.23 0.39 -22.92
N GLN A 758 -24.29 -0.31 -22.43
CA GLN A 758 -25.60 -0.38 -23.09
C GLN A 758 -26.60 0.67 -22.56
N GLY A 759 -26.12 1.63 -21.75
CA GLY A 759 -26.95 2.68 -21.14
C GLY A 759 -27.25 2.42 -19.64
N PRO A 760 -28.01 3.33 -19.02
CA PRO A 760 -28.35 3.24 -17.60
C PRO A 760 -29.32 2.10 -17.33
N ARG A 761 -29.08 1.32 -16.27
CA ARG A 761 -29.90 0.22 -15.79
C ARG A 761 -30.15 0.38 -14.29
N ARG A 762 -31.34 0.02 -13.84
CA ARG A 762 -31.67 0.08 -12.42
C ARG A 762 -31.29 -1.20 -11.70
N LEU A 763 -30.46 -1.13 -10.69
CA LEU A 763 -30.16 -2.24 -9.77
C LEU A 763 -31.21 -2.26 -8.66
N ALA A 764 -32.24 -3.10 -8.83
CA ALA A 764 -33.29 -3.28 -7.82
C ALA A 764 -33.01 -4.48 -6.93
N THR A 765 -32.52 -5.58 -7.49
CA THR A 765 -32.10 -6.80 -6.81
C THR A 765 -30.84 -7.35 -7.44
N THR A 766 -30.91 -7.73 -8.71
CA THR A 766 -29.79 -8.32 -9.45
C THR A 766 -29.77 -7.75 -10.86
N LEU A 767 -28.56 -7.51 -11.36
CA LEU A 767 -28.29 -7.07 -12.72
C LEU A 767 -27.19 -7.93 -13.31
N THR A 768 -27.38 -8.42 -14.54
CA THR A 768 -26.34 -9.13 -15.29
C THR A 768 -25.78 -8.23 -16.37
N LEU A 769 -24.46 -8.13 -16.41
CA LEU A 769 -23.69 -7.36 -17.39
C LEU A 769 -22.80 -8.33 -18.19
N PRO A 770 -22.44 -8.01 -19.44
CA PRO A 770 -21.38 -8.72 -20.12
C PRO A 770 -20.04 -8.45 -19.41
N THR A 771 -19.18 -9.46 -19.32
CA THR A 771 -17.78 -9.28 -18.92
C THR A 771 -16.94 -9.05 -20.16
N ARG A 772 -16.20 -7.95 -20.21
CA ARG A 772 -15.24 -7.71 -21.30
C ARG A 772 -14.09 -8.71 -21.20
N ARG A 773 -13.73 -9.26 -22.37
CA ARG A 773 -12.67 -10.27 -22.50
C ARG A 773 -11.74 -9.85 -23.63
N PRO A 774 -10.73 -8.99 -23.34
CA PRO A 774 -9.76 -8.52 -24.35
C PRO A 774 -8.97 -9.64 -25.00
N ASP A 775 -8.75 -10.73 -24.25
CA ASP A 775 -8.08 -11.96 -24.76
C ASP A 775 -8.87 -12.70 -25.84
N LEU A 776 -10.20 -12.49 -25.91
CA LEU A 776 -11.06 -13.13 -26.92
C LEU A 776 -11.26 -12.27 -28.18
N VAL A 777 -10.70 -11.07 -28.21
CA VAL A 777 -10.71 -10.25 -29.44
C VAL A 777 -9.90 -10.96 -30.51
N PRO A 778 -10.43 -11.14 -31.73
CA PRO A 778 -9.74 -11.85 -32.81
C PRO A 778 -8.37 -11.29 -33.11
N THR A 779 -7.36 -12.16 -33.24
CA THR A 779 -5.98 -11.82 -33.55
C THR A 779 -5.33 -12.93 -34.38
N ALA A 780 -4.38 -12.56 -35.22
CA ALA A 780 -3.53 -13.51 -35.95
C ALA A 780 -2.45 -14.14 -35.05
N ASP A 781 -2.23 -13.58 -33.86
CA ASP A 781 -1.25 -14.09 -32.91
C ASP A 781 -1.83 -15.21 -32.05
N ALA A 782 -1.32 -16.41 -32.20
CA ALA A 782 -1.76 -17.59 -31.47
C ALA A 782 -1.22 -17.62 -30.02
N ALA A 783 -0.17 -16.86 -29.70
CA ALA A 783 0.43 -16.78 -28.39
C ALA A 783 -0.27 -15.77 -27.48
N ARG A 784 -1.01 -14.79 -28.04
CA ARG A 784 -1.60 -13.71 -27.24
C ARG A 784 -2.46 -14.22 -26.10
N CYS A 785 -2.16 -13.77 -24.88
CA CYS A 785 -2.85 -14.12 -23.63
C CYS A 785 -2.86 -15.61 -23.28
N ARG A 786 -1.97 -16.38 -23.89
CA ARG A 786 -1.86 -17.82 -23.59
C ARG A 786 -1.12 -18.06 -22.28
N PRO A 787 -1.40 -19.18 -21.61
CA PRO A 787 -0.60 -19.57 -20.47
C PRO A 787 0.88 -19.67 -20.85
N VAL A 788 1.71 -19.04 -20.06
CA VAL A 788 3.15 -18.95 -20.28
C VAL A 788 3.89 -19.27 -18.97
N THR A 789 5.06 -19.86 -19.08
CA THR A 789 5.95 -20.17 -17.97
C THR A 789 7.38 -19.85 -18.36
N ALA A 790 8.17 -19.40 -17.36
CA ALA A 790 9.59 -19.14 -17.53
C ALA A 790 10.42 -19.99 -16.56
N THR A 791 11.70 -20.20 -16.88
CA THR A 791 12.65 -20.87 -15.98
C THR A 791 13.05 -19.97 -14.80
N SER A 792 13.07 -18.66 -15.03
CA SER A 792 13.27 -17.62 -14.03
C SER A 792 12.68 -16.29 -14.53
N GLU A 793 12.46 -15.35 -13.63
CA GLU A 793 11.89 -14.04 -13.90
C GLU A 793 12.59 -12.99 -13.05
N ALA A 794 13.14 -11.96 -13.67
CA ALA A 794 13.63 -10.81 -12.93
C ALA A 794 12.46 -10.02 -12.33
N PRO A 795 12.64 -9.33 -11.18
CA PRO A 795 11.58 -8.57 -10.52
C PRO A 795 10.92 -7.55 -11.46
N GLY A 796 9.60 -7.66 -11.65
CA GLY A 796 8.83 -6.80 -12.55
C GLY A 796 8.85 -7.18 -14.02
N LEU A 797 9.64 -8.19 -14.43
CA LEU A 797 9.80 -8.65 -15.83
C LEU A 797 9.28 -10.08 -15.99
N TYR A 798 7.96 -10.23 -15.83
CA TYR A 798 7.28 -11.52 -15.73
C TYR A 798 6.95 -12.14 -17.09
N ALA A 799 6.79 -13.45 -17.11
CA ALA A 799 6.56 -14.24 -18.33
C ALA A 799 5.34 -13.76 -19.14
N GLU A 800 4.27 -13.36 -18.46
CA GLU A 800 3.03 -12.89 -19.07
C GLU A 800 3.24 -11.69 -19.98
N ALA A 801 4.21 -10.85 -19.69
CA ALA A 801 4.56 -9.69 -20.50
C ALA A 801 4.95 -10.05 -21.96
N ALA A 802 5.51 -11.23 -22.16
CA ALA A 802 5.91 -11.67 -23.50
C ALA A 802 4.75 -12.10 -24.42
N VAL A 803 3.52 -12.13 -23.91
CA VAL A 803 2.31 -12.55 -24.66
C VAL A 803 1.10 -11.67 -24.36
N ASP A 804 1.28 -10.52 -23.73
CA ASP A 804 0.17 -9.68 -23.27
C ASP A 804 -0.33 -8.65 -24.27
N GLY A 805 0.43 -8.45 -25.35
CA GLY A 805 0.08 -7.54 -26.44
C GLY A 805 0.47 -6.09 -26.21
N SER A 806 1.11 -5.75 -25.08
CA SER A 806 1.62 -4.40 -24.82
C SER A 806 3.03 -4.21 -25.38
N PRO A 807 3.31 -3.10 -26.06
CA PRO A 807 4.67 -2.78 -26.50
C PRO A 807 5.58 -2.32 -25.35
N ALA A 808 5.03 -2.03 -24.18
CA ALA A 808 5.73 -1.41 -23.06
C ALA A 808 6.10 -2.40 -21.95
N THR A 809 5.79 -3.67 -22.09
CA THR A 809 6.11 -4.73 -21.15
C THR A 809 7.10 -5.73 -21.74
N SER A 810 7.85 -6.42 -20.88
CA SER A 810 8.77 -7.47 -21.32
C SER A 810 9.01 -8.50 -20.22
N TRP A 811 9.32 -9.73 -20.62
CA TRP A 811 9.92 -10.74 -19.76
C TRP A 811 11.44 -10.69 -19.85
N SER A 812 12.10 -10.91 -18.74
CA SER A 812 13.55 -11.17 -18.68
C SER A 812 13.85 -12.23 -17.64
N PRO A 813 14.81 -13.13 -17.88
CA PRO A 813 15.24 -14.08 -16.88
C PRO A 813 15.98 -13.35 -15.73
N ASP A 814 15.97 -13.96 -14.55
CA ASP A 814 16.85 -13.57 -13.46
C ASP A 814 18.24 -14.20 -13.71
N GLY A 815 19.12 -13.45 -14.40
CA GLY A 815 20.47 -13.87 -14.78
C GLY A 815 20.69 -14.03 -16.30
N ALA A 816 21.87 -14.55 -16.66
CA ALA A 816 22.41 -14.54 -18.05
C ALA A 816 21.62 -15.38 -19.05
N ALA A 817 20.80 -16.32 -18.62
CA ALA A 817 20.06 -17.19 -19.52
C ALA A 817 18.73 -17.65 -18.94
N GLY A 818 17.74 -17.84 -19.80
CA GLY A 818 16.44 -18.37 -19.42
C GLY A 818 15.62 -18.83 -20.60
N SER A 819 14.54 -19.55 -20.31
CA SER A 819 13.61 -20.04 -21.33
C SER A 819 12.18 -19.63 -20.96
N LEU A 820 11.44 -19.20 -21.96
CA LEU A 820 10.03 -18.88 -21.92
C LEU A 820 9.26 -19.91 -22.73
N THR A 821 8.21 -20.50 -22.15
CA THR A 821 7.37 -21.51 -22.82
C THR A 821 5.92 -21.07 -22.85
N VAL A 822 5.35 -20.95 -24.04
CA VAL A 822 3.93 -20.63 -24.26
C VAL A 822 3.16 -21.91 -24.57
N ASP A 823 2.02 -22.12 -23.90
CA ASP A 823 1.07 -23.19 -24.18
C ASP A 823 -0.06 -22.68 -25.11
N LEU A 824 -0.03 -23.07 -26.36
CA LEU A 824 -0.99 -22.64 -27.38
C LEU A 824 -2.40 -23.26 -27.20
N GLY A 825 -2.53 -24.19 -26.26
CA GLY A 825 -3.81 -24.84 -25.91
C GLY A 825 -3.88 -26.33 -26.27
N PRO A 826 -5.05 -26.94 -26.06
CA PRO A 826 -5.19 -28.39 -26.13
C PRO A 826 -5.11 -28.96 -27.55
N ARG A 827 -5.39 -28.16 -28.57
CA ARG A 827 -5.34 -28.59 -29.98
C ARG A 827 -4.01 -28.20 -30.59
N PRO A 828 -3.27 -29.13 -31.22
CA PRO A 828 -2.08 -28.78 -31.98
C PRO A 828 -2.42 -27.80 -33.11
N LEU A 829 -1.55 -26.81 -33.32
CA LEU A 829 -1.64 -25.82 -34.38
C LEU A 829 -0.51 -26.03 -35.35
N ARG A 830 -0.76 -25.80 -36.65
CA ARG A 830 0.30 -25.72 -37.65
C ARG A 830 0.92 -24.34 -37.66
N ILE A 831 2.14 -24.23 -37.13
CA ILE A 831 2.81 -22.95 -36.86
C ILE A 831 3.55 -22.54 -38.15
N THR A 832 3.21 -21.36 -38.65
CA THR A 832 3.84 -20.80 -39.87
C THR A 832 4.99 -19.86 -39.52
N ALA A 833 4.91 -19.13 -38.38
CA ALA A 833 6.01 -18.26 -37.97
C ALA A 833 6.04 -18.16 -36.42
N VAL A 834 7.23 -17.99 -35.87
CA VAL A 834 7.52 -17.63 -34.49
C VAL A 834 8.46 -16.44 -34.49
N THR A 835 7.98 -15.29 -34.07
CA THR A 835 8.71 -14.02 -34.16
C THR A 835 8.82 -13.38 -32.78
N PRO A 836 9.98 -13.49 -32.10
CA PRO A 836 10.25 -12.74 -30.91
C PRO A 836 10.57 -11.28 -31.23
N ARG A 837 9.96 -10.35 -30.46
CA ARG A 837 10.41 -8.97 -30.40
C ARG A 837 11.20 -8.84 -29.09
N TRP A 838 12.43 -8.41 -29.17
CA TRP A 838 13.32 -8.27 -28.04
C TRP A 838 12.99 -7.00 -27.25
N SER A 839 13.32 -6.99 -25.97
CA SER A 839 13.39 -5.79 -25.15
C SER A 839 14.56 -4.90 -25.61
N ASP A 840 14.83 -3.82 -24.88
CA ASP A 840 15.98 -2.94 -25.17
C ASP A 840 17.34 -3.65 -25.07
N VAL A 841 17.37 -4.83 -24.43
CA VAL A 841 18.54 -5.71 -24.36
C VAL A 841 18.29 -6.96 -25.21
N PRO A 842 18.76 -7.01 -26.48
CA PRO A 842 18.62 -8.18 -27.31
C PRO A 842 19.56 -9.31 -26.85
N PRO A 843 19.22 -10.58 -27.08
CA PRO A 843 20.08 -11.71 -26.71
C PRO A 843 21.31 -11.82 -27.60
N ALA A 844 22.42 -12.27 -27.02
CA ALA A 844 23.61 -12.68 -27.78
C ALA A 844 23.36 -13.92 -28.64
N SER A 845 22.52 -14.82 -28.16
CA SER A 845 22.01 -15.97 -28.89
C SER A 845 20.64 -16.40 -28.40
N HIS A 846 19.85 -16.98 -29.31
CA HIS A 846 18.55 -17.55 -28.91
C HIS A 846 18.26 -18.84 -29.70
N THR A 847 17.37 -19.66 -29.18
CA THR A 847 16.79 -20.81 -29.87
C THR A 847 15.26 -20.75 -29.79
N LEU A 848 14.63 -21.20 -30.89
CA LEU A 848 13.18 -21.39 -30.97
C LEU A 848 12.91 -22.87 -31.13
N GLU A 849 12.01 -23.39 -30.32
CA GLU A 849 11.68 -24.81 -30.28
C GLU A 849 10.18 -25.02 -30.19
N THR A 850 9.73 -26.16 -30.72
CA THR A 850 8.32 -26.58 -30.68
C THR A 850 8.17 -27.95 -30.04
N SER A 851 7.00 -28.17 -29.42
CA SER A 851 6.67 -29.45 -28.78
C SER A 851 5.16 -29.73 -28.85
N LEU A 852 4.78 -31.01 -28.88
CA LEU A 852 3.40 -31.48 -28.75
C LEU A 852 3.02 -31.76 -27.31
N ASP A 853 3.98 -32.19 -26.49
CA ASP A 853 3.71 -32.69 -25.10
C ASP A 853 4.43 -31.89 -24.02
N GLY A 854 5.36 -30.99 -24.39
CA GLY A 854 6.22 -30.23 -23.48
C GLY A 854 7.39 -31.02 -22.89
N ARG A 855 7.60 -32.28 -23.32
CA ARG A 855 8.69 -33.15 -22.88
C ARG A 855 9.76 -33.28 -23.98
N PHE A 856 9.31 -33.52 -25.21
CA PHE A 856 10.22 -33.62 -26.37
C PHE A 856 10.17 -32.33 -27.20
N TRP A 857 11.31 -31.69 -27.29
CA TRP A 857 11.49 -30.41 -27.96
C TRP A 857 12.35 -30.59 -29.22
N ARG A 858 12.00 -29.88 -30.28
CA ARG A 858 12.76 -29.84 -31.51
C ARG A 858 12.91 -28.37 -31.99
N PRO A 859 14.00 -28.04 -32.68
CA PRO A 859 14.14 -26.74 -33.35
C PRO A 859 12.89 -26.44 -34.19
N PHE A 860 12.41 -25.19 -34.10
CA PHE A 860 11.25 -24.77 -34.88
C PHE A 860 11.55 -24.75 -36.38
N LEU A 861 10.65 -25.34 -37.16
CA LEU A 861 10.60 -25.22 -38.62
C LEU A 861 9.19 -24.75 -39.02
N ALA A 862 9.13 -23.81 -40.01
CA ALA A 862 7.85 -23.31 -40.50
C ALA A 862 6.99 -24.47 -41.06
N GLY A 863 5.73 -24.56 -40.61
CA GLY A 863 4.82 -25.65 -40.86
C GLY A 863 4.79 -26.76 -39.81
N ASP A 864 5.58 -26.62 -38.75
CA ASP A 864 5.52 -27.53 -37.60
C ASP A 864 4.14 -27.57 -36.94
N THR A 865 3.70 -28.78 -36.59
CA THR A 865 2.51 -28.96 -35.76
C THR A 865 2.94 -29.07 -34.32
N ALA A 866 2.45 -28.14 -33.48
CA ALA A 866 2.83 -28.06 -32.05
C ALA A 866 1.71 -27.53 -31.17
N ARG A 867 1.81 -27.78 -29.86
CA ARG A 867 0.97 -27.19 -28.79
C ARG A 867 1.75 -26.20 -27.91
N LYS A 868 3.06 -26.30 -27.96
CA LYS A 868 3.93 -25.43 -27.14
C LYS A 868 5.05 -24.87 -28.01
N VAL A 869 5.39 -23.63 -27.73
CA VAL A 869 6.53 -22.92 -28.28
C VAL A 869 7.43 -22.48 -27.16
N ARG A 870 8.74 -22.67 -27.32
CA ARG A 870 9.74 -22.22 -26.35
C ARG A 870 10.75 -21.31 -27.04
N VAL A 871 11.04 -20.19 -26.40
CA VAL A 871 12.20 -19.36 -26.74
C VAL A 871 13.18 -19.45 -25.56
N THR A 872 14.45 -19.73 -25.88
CA THR A 872 15.57 -19.70 -24.94
C THR A 872 16.49 -18.56 -25.33
N VAL A 873 16.82 -17.71 -24.38
CA VAL A 873 17.70 -16.55 -24.59
C VAL A 873 18.97 -16.69 -23.76
N ARG A 874 20.04 -16.12 -24.26
CA ARG A 874 21.32 -16.03 -23.55
C ARG A 874 21.88 -14.63 -23.77
N SER A 875 22.15 -13.95 -22.68
CA SER A 875 22.70 -12.59 -22.67
C SER A 875 24.21 -12.60 -22.88
N GLN A 876 24.73 -11.53 -23.40
CA GLN A 876 26.15 -11.28 -23.42
C GLN A 876 26.70 -10.90 -22.03
N ASP A 877 25.94 -10.09 -21.32
CA ASP A 877 26.24 -9.59 -19.99
C ASP A 877 25.25 -10.18 -18.98
N PRO A 878 25.70 -10.90 -17.94
CA PRO A 878 24.80 -11.46 -16.93
C PRO A 878 24.04 -10.39 -16.14
N GLU A 879 24.61 -9.19 -15.99
CA GLU A 879 24.00 -8.10 -15.27
C GLU A 879 22.98 -7.32 -16.11
N LYS A 880 22.91 -7.61 -17.39
CA LYS A 880 21.93 -7.06 -18.32
C LYS A 880 21.20 -8.18 -19.05
N PRO A 881 20.28 -8.86 -18.38
CA PRO A 881 19.59 -10.00 -18.96
C PRO A 881 18.80 -9.60 -20.20
N ALA A 882 18.91 -10.39 -21.27
CA ALA A 882 18.13 -10.19 -22.49
C ALA A 882 16.66 -10.51 -22.22
N GLY A 883 15.77 -9.68 -22.77
CA GLY A 883 14.33 -9.82 -22.58
C GLY A 883 13.56 -10.06 -23.88
N VAL A 884 12.36 -10.62 -23.72
CA VAL A 884 11.35 -10.76 -24.77
C VAL A 884 10.21 -9.80 -24.49
N ALA A 885 10.06 -8.78 -25.33
CA ALA A 885 8.95 -7.83 -25.22
C ALA A 885 7.65 -8.42 -25.76
N GLU A 886 7.72 -9.25 -26.82
CA GLU A 886 6.56 -9.97 -27.35
C GLU A 886 7.02 -11.22 -28.09
N LEU A 887 6.36 -12.35 -27.91
CA LEU A 887 6.56 -13.58 -28.67
C LEU A 887 5.31 -13.84 -29.50
N ARG A 888 5.35 -13.43 -30.78
CA ARG A 888 4.26 -13.65 -31.71
C ARG A 888 4.35 -15.02 -32.34
N VAL A 889 3.26 -15.76 -32.41
CA VAL A 889 3.12 -17.06 -33.05
C VAL A 889 2.00 -16.99 -34.07
N GLU A 890 2.33 -17.20 -35.33
CA GLU A 890 1.36 -17.31 -36.42
C GLU A 890 1.06 -18.78 -36.72
N ALA A 891 -0.21 -19.10 -36.96
CA ALA A 891 -0.64 -20.46 -37.24
C ALA A 891 -1.78 -20.51 -38.26
N ASP A 892 -1.80 -21.56 -39.09
CA ASP A 892 -2.86 -21.81 -40.07
C ASP A 892 -4.20 -22.09 -39.34
N GLY A 893 -5.31 -21.57 -39.87
CA GLY A 893 -6.64 -21.92 -39.47
C GLY A 893 -7.24 -21.14 -38.26
N ARG A 894 -6.69 -19.97 -38.00
CA ARG A 894 -7.27 -18.98 -37.08
C ARG A 894 -8.02 -17.85 -37.77
#